data_469c8f5fd596430fd614eed5f1cd18ca
#
_entry.id   469c8f5fd596430fd614eed5f1cd18ca
#
_cell.length_a   1.000
_cell.length_b   1.000
_cell.length_c   1.000
_cell.angle_alpha   90.00
_cell.angle_beta   90.00
_cell.angle_gamma   90.00
#
_symmetry.space_group_name_H-M   'P 1'
#
loop_
_entity.id
_entity.type
_entity.pdbx_description
1 polymer ?
#
loop_
_entity_poly.entity_id
_entity_poly.type
_entity_poly.pdbx_seq_one_letter_code
_entity_poly.pdbx_strand_id
1 'polypeptide(L)'
;MKIFKYEIMFLLCLLSLMHNKIYADDNPFKIAYSVQSYYNVNTSFHKSDTIDVSNISDIVNGFSIDCKIIRFSDNSFVRILLEDTIGHNFLVLENDKYRNNSDTIIYAGYCEETASLNCISPKYLKIYIKDANITINKINYSPITSNFSVDYATDLINADTIKRKQIRQIVNNINKYNSEHNKLWSAGVTNVSLMNYETKKRALGIQDDACDTNGFEYYIGGLYEVGEENDTIESTTSDSVDFATSYVESFDWRNRHGKNWMTSCKSQGSSNYCNAFAINGALEALVNLYYNKKIDIDLSEQDIVYTYARAMNKTSVDYFYNNGINETSALYEIKSFGVIDESSAPFIDSPNVLVPPTRNDSIECLSFKSKQEIFHHTNNINGIKTALICNGPLHSGIQANEINHAMTLVGYHTIKAGDTISHITTEYNGAGIIPEGDRRIGKTYWVFKNSYGEDFGRNGYMYVLFNSYTSMVAPKYIKTPLYSLIYSDDDIVCSDNDGDGYYFWGIGNTRPAGLPEWVPKVADGDDSNTNYGPTNYGYINYGSLQEINPDKKDTIFITEETDWEKENYIWQHIVIKNGGILNITSNIKFYKGVNILVENGGKLNVAGGYLEYPNIEVQSNGELHISNKGKIRKYKHFSIANGAKMRIVNGVINQ
;
A
#
# COMPACT_ATOMS: atom_id res chain seq x y z
N MET A 1 -30.93 -39.77 -11.49
CA MET A 1 -31.32 -39.37 -12.86
C MET A 1 -30.89 -37.93 -13.23
N LYS A 2 -30.89 -36.96 -12.31
CA LYS A 2 -30.34 -35.59 -12.59
C LYS A 2 -28.81 -35.56 -12.69
N ILE A 3 -28.08 -36.28 -11.86
CA ILE A 3 -26.60 -36.33 -11.88
C ILE A 3 -26.10 -36.96 -13.20
N PHE A 4 -26.76 -38.01 -13.68
CA PHE A 4 -26.42 -38.63 -14.96
C PHE A 4 -26.64 -37.72 -16.19
N LYS A 5 -27.56 -36.74 -16.08
CA LYS A 5 -27.79 -35.76 -17.15
C LYS A 5 -26.68 -34.70 -17.21
N TYR A 6 -26.10 -34.34 -16.07
CA TYR A 6 -24.97 -33.40 -16.01
C TYR A 6 -23.67 -34.04 -16.45
N GLU A 7 -23.41 -35.31 -16.11
CA GLU A 7 -22.23 -36.04 -16.61
C GLU A 7 -22.31 -36.27 -18.11
N ILE A 8 -23.48 -36.59 -18.67
CA ILE A 8 -23.67 -36.73 -20.12
C ILE A 8 -23.57 -35.36 -20.81
N MET A 9 -24.08 -34.29 -20.21
CA MET A 9 -23.97 -32.94 -20.74
C MET A 9 -22.52 -32.44 -20.68
N PHE A 10 -21.80 -32.76 -19.61
CA PHE A 10 -20.37 -32.50 -19.47
C PHE A 10 -19.53 -33.33 -20.46
N LEU A 11 -19.90 -34.58 -20.66
CA LEU A 11 -19.28 -35.47 -21.65
C LEU A 11 -19.59 -35.03 -23.09
N LEU A 12 -20.80 -34.54 -23.37
CA LEU A 12 -21.20 -33.99 -24.67
C LEU A 12 -20.51 -32.62 -24.92
N CYS A 13 -20.28 -31.82 -23.88
CA CYS A 13 -19.44 -30.62 -23.97
C CYS A 13 -17.99 -30.99 -24.26
N LEU A 14 -17.44 -31.99 -23.58
CA LEU A 14 -16.11 -32.56 -23.86
C LEU A 14 -16.01 -33.11 -25.29
N LEU A 15 -17.09 -33.65 -25.84
CA LEU A 15 -17.11 -34.20 -27.21
C LEU A 15 -17.31 -33.14 -28.31
N SER A 16 -17.74 -31.89 -27.98
CA SER A 16 -18.04 -30.86 -29.00
C SER A 16 -16.80 -30.07 -29.49
N LEU A 17 -15.66 -30.18 -28.80
CA LEU A 17 -14.47 -29.36 -29.09
C LEU A 17 -13.48 -29.96 -30.11
N MET A 18 -13.72 -31.18 -30.61
CA MET A 18 -12.71 -31.91 -31.43
C MET A 18 -12.73 -31.66 -32.96
N HIS A 19 -13.57 -30.80 -33.51
CA HIS A 19 -13.65 -30.76 -35.01
C HIS A 19 -13.56 -29.41 -35.70
N ASN A 20 -13.10 -28.36 -35.04
CA ASN A 20 -12.88 -27.09 -35.74
C ASN A 20 -11.41 -26.65 -35.69
N LYS A 21 -10.74 -26.73 -36.83
CA LYS A 21 -9.49 -25.96 -37.06
C LYS A 21 -9.81 -24.49 -36.71
N ILE A 22 -9.15 -24.00 -35.68
CA ILE A 22 -9.16 -22.57 -35.35
C ILE A 22 -8.49 -21.87 -36.55
N TYR A 23 -9.28 -21.25 -37.39
CA TYR A 23 -8.76 -20.22 -38.27
C TYR A 23 -8.51 -19.00 -37.37
N ALA A 24 -7.26 -18.85 -36.97
CA ALA A 24 -6.80 -17.64 -36.29
C ALA A 24 -6.93 -16.47 -37.27
N ASP A 25 -8.08 -15.82 -37.28
CA ASP A 25 -8.14 -14.43 -37.67
C ASP A 25 -7.21 -13.65 -36.69
N ASP A 26 -6.38 -12.74 -37.19
CA ASP A 26 -5.41 -12.02 -36.35
C ASP A 26 -6.03 -11.19 -35.22
N ASN A 27 -7.34 -11.05 -35.20
CA ASN A 27 -8.07 -10.37 -34.15
C ASN A 27 -8.43 -11.33 -32.99
N PRO A 28 -7.77 -11.21 -31.82
CA PRO A 28 -7.99 -12.11 -30.68
C PRO A 28 -9.35 -11.91 -29.98
N PHE A 29 -10.08 -10.83 -30.31
CA PHE A 29 -11.39 -10.50 -29.73
C PHE A 29 -12.57 -10.98 -30.58
N LYS A 30 -12.39 -12.05 -31.31
CA LYS A 30 -13.47 -12.70 -32.07
C LYS A 30 -13.72 -14.12 -31.57
N ILE A 31 -14.96 -14.61 -31.78
CA ILE A 31 -15.33 -15.98 -31.44
C ILE A 31 -14.38 -16.97 -32.13
N ALA A 32 -13.85 -17.90 -31.33
CA ALA A 32 -12.89 -18.91 -31.79
C ALA A 32 -13.53 -20.03 -32.65
N TYR A 33 -14.85 -20.11 -32.72
CA TYR A 33 -15.57 -21.22 -33.39
C TYR A 33 -16.16 -20.83 -34.75
N SER A 34 -16.18 -21.75 -35.69
CA SER A 34 -16.56 -21.50 -37.06
C SER A 34 -18.08 -21.43 -37.33
N VAL A 35 -18.90 -22.00 -36.45
CA VAL A 35 -20.37 -21.95 -36.57
C VAL A 35 -20.88 -20.78 -35.78
N GLN A 36 -21.35 -19.74 -36.49
CA GLN A 36 -21.89 -18.54 -35.86
C GLN A 36 -23.36 -18.35 -36.25
N SER A 37 -24.17 -18.11 -35.28
CA SER A 37 -25.53 -17.59 -35.41
C SER A 37 -25.58 -16.15 -34.91
N TYR A 38 -26.63 -15.44 -35.21
CA TYR A 38 -26.77 -14.07 -34.75
C TYR A 38 -28.20 -13.71 -34.38
N TYR A 39 -28.29 -12.72 -33.48
CA TYR A 39 -29.54 -12.11 -33.05
C TYR A 39 -29.44 -10.59 -33.20
N ASN A 40 -30.38 -9.96 -33.96
CA ASN A 40 -30.39 -8.52 -34.15
C ASN A 40 -31.02 -7.84 -32.95
N VAL A 41 -30.32 -6.91 -32.32
CA VAL A 41 -30.79 -6.12 -31.18
C VAL A 41 -31.25 -4.73 -31.64
N ASN A 42 -30.41 -4.01 -32.38
CA ASN A 42 -30.62 -2.67 -32.92
C ASN A 42 -31.21 -1.68 -31.87
N THR A 43 -30.67 -1.72 -30.64
CA THR A 43 -31.15 -0.93 -29.51
C THR A 43 -30.01 -0.07 -28.95
N SER A 44 -30.37 1.18 -28.60
CA SER A 44 -29.45 2.13 -27.94
C SER A 44 -29.79 2.24 -26.46
N PHE A 45 -28.72 2.25 -25.63
CA PHE A 45 -28.79 2.37 -24.18
C PHE A 45 -28.05 3.62 -23.75
N HIS A 46 -28.63 4.40 -22.84
CA HIS A 46 -28.09 5.63 -22.26
C HIS A 46 -27.90 5.52 -20.75
N LYS A 47 -28.24 4.39 -20.18
CA LYS A 47 -28.07 4.01 -18.77
C LYS A 47 -27.93 2.50 -18.69
N SER A 48 -27.45 2.02 -17.57
CA SER A 48 -27.34 0.57 -17.30
C SER A 48 -28.68 -0.12 -17.48
N ASP A 49 -28.67 -1.29 -18.11
CA ASP A 49 -29.86 -2.08 -18.47
C ASP A 49 -29.51 -3.57 -18.58
N THR A 50 -30.55 -4.39 -18.81
CA THR A 50 -30.41 -5.85 -18.95
C THR A 50 -31.25 -6.34 -20.11
N ILE A 51 -30.68 -7.14 -20.99
CA ILE A 51 -31.39 -7.81 -22.10
C ILE A 51 -31.54 -9.29 -21.73
N ASP A 52 -32.74 -9.82 -21.84
CA ASP A 52 -32.99 -11.26 -21.76
C ASP A 52 -32.52 -11.94 -23.05
N VAL A 53 -31.52 -12.81 -22.93
CA VAL A 53 -30.95 -13.56 -24.05
C VAL A 53 -31.17 -15.07 -23.92
N SER A 54 -32.03 -15.50 -23.01
CA SER A 54 -32.36 -16.92 -22.78
C SER A 54 -32.95 -17.64 -24.01
N ASN A 55 -33.51 -16.89 -24.93
CA ASN A 55 -34.12 -17.43 -26.16
C ASN A 55 -33.14 -17.55 -27.34
N ILE A 56 -31.89 -17.16 -27.20
CA ILE A 56 -30.91 -17.17 -28.31
C ILE A 56 -30.46 -18.61 -28.62
N SER A 57 -30.12 -19.38 -27.61
CA SER A 57 -29.73 -20.79 -27.70
C SER A 57 -29.74 -21.43 -26.31
N ASP A 58 -30.05 -22.73 -26.24
CA ASP A 58 -29.98 -23.48 -24.97
C ASP A 58 -28.54 -23.53 -24.42
N ILE A 59 -27.56 -23.71 -25.29
CA ILE A 59 -26.14 -23.79 -24.90
C ILE A 59 -25.27 -23.13 -25.99
N VAL A 60 -24.27 -22.36 -25.57
CA VAL A 60 -23.31 -21.71 -26.46
C VAL A 60 -21.86 -21.93 -25.98
N ASN A 61 -20.93 -21.99 -26.93
CA ASN A 61 -19.46 -22.03 -26.65
C ASN A 61 -18.78 -20.73 -27.01
N GLY A 62 -19.44 -19.77 -27.58
CA GLY A 62 -18.88 -18.47 -27.88
C GLY A 62 -19.98 -17.43 -27.97
N PHE A 63 -19.69 -16.20 -27.56
CA PHE A 63 -20.59 -15.08 -27.56
C PHE A 63 -19.83 -13.78 -27.83
N SER A 64 -20.33 -12.97 -28.75
CA SER A 64 -19.73 -11.67 -29.06
C SER A 64 -20.80 -10.67 -29.50
N ILE A 65 -20.43 -9.41 -29.56
CA ILE A 65 -21.34 -8.33 -29.92
C ILE A 65 -20.78 -7.45 -31.04
N ASP A 66 -21.72 -6.91 -31.83
CA ASP A 66 -21.48 -5.79 -32.72
C ASP A 66 -22.14 -4.57 -32.09
N CYS A 67 -21.36 -3.57 -31.73
CA CYS A 67 -21.89 -2.38 -31.06
C CYS A 67 -21.11 -1.12 -31.42
N LYS A 68 -21.76 0.03 -31.12
CA LYS A 68 -21.14 1.37 -31.22
C LYS A 68 -21.24 2.03 -29.84
N ILE A 69 -20.13 2.51 -29.34
CA ILE A 69 -20.05 3.29 -28.10
C ILE A 69 -19.74 4.73 -28.44
N ILE A 70 -20.43 5.66 -27.77
CA ILE A 70 -20.14 7.10 -27.79
C ILE A 70 -19.83 7.51 -26.36
N ARG A 71 -18.64 8.02 -26.14
CA ARG A 71 -18.14 8.51 -24.84
C ARG A 71 -18.36 10.01 -24.76
N PHE A 72 -18.61 10.54 -23.56
CA PHE A 72 -18.82 11.96 -23.31
C PHE A 72 -17.70 12.61 -22.51
N SER A 73 -16.87 11.81 -21.86
CA SER A 73 -15.70 12.28 -21.09
C SER A 73 -14.65 11.19 -20.98
N ASP A 74 -13.48 11.54 -20.43
CA ASP A 74 -12.44 10.56 -20.08
C ASP A 74 -12.87 9.60 -18.97
N ASN A 75 -13.89 9.92 -18.19
CA ASN A 75 -14.48 9.05 -17.16
C ASN A 75 -15.62 8.17 -17.67
N SER A 76 -15.85 8.19 -18.99
CA SER A 76 -16.85 7.32 -19.62
C SER A 76 -16.43 5.86 -19.53
N PHE A 77 -17.39 5.02 -19.15
CA PHE A 77 -17.17 3.59 -18.93
C PHE A 77 -18.37 2.79 -19.45
N VAL A 78 -18.09 1.67 -20.11
CA VAL A 78 -19.09 0.68 -20.55
C VAL A 78 -18.58 -0.71 -20.24
N ARG A 79 -19.36 -1.52 -19.54
CA ARG A 79 -19.10 -2.95 -19.33
C ARG A 79 -20.33 -3.76 -19.72
N ILE A 80 -20.11 -4.87 -20.39
CA ILE A 80 -21.13 -5.84 -20.76
C ILE A 80 -20.76 -7.21 -20.23
N LEU A 81 -21.64 -7.78 -19.42
CA LEU A 81 -21.50 -9.11 -18.85
C LEU A 81 -22.58 -10.04 -19.42
N LEU A 82 -22.19 -11.27 -19.75
CA LEU A 82 -23.11 -12.35 -20.05
C LEU A 82 -23.31 -13.18 -18.77
N GLU A 83 -24.53 -13.22 -18.24
CA GLU A 83 -24.91 -14.09 -17.13
C GLU A 83 -25.53 -15.39 -17.66
N ASP A 84 -25.09 -16.52 -17.11
CA ASP A 84 -25.68 -17.82 -17.39
C ASP A 84 -26.88 -18.14 -16.46
N THR A 85 -27.52 -19.28 -16.69
CA THR A 85 -28.70 -19.74 -15.93
C THR A 85 -28.40 -20.09 -14.47
N ILE A 86 -27.14 -20.26 -14.10
CA ILE A 86 -26.71 -20.52 -12.72
C ILE A 86 -26.10 -19.30 -12.03
N GLY A 87 -26.04 -18.16 -12.72
CA GLY A 87 -25.65 -16.87 -12.15
C GLY A 87 -24.17 -16.51 -12.30
N HIS A 88 -23.40 -17.24 -13.10
CA HIS A 88 -22.02 -16.85 -13.39
C HIS A 88 -21.98 -15.73 -14.43
N ASN A 89 -21.12 -14.75 -14.25
CA ASN A 89 -20.92 -13.66 -15.18
C ASN A 89 -19.61 -13.80 -15.95
N PHE A 90 -19.67 -13.54 -17.25
CA PHE A 90 -18.55 -13.59 -18.18
C PHE A 90 -18.42 -12.23 -18.87
N LEU A 91 -17.21 -11.67 -18.89
CA LEU A 91 -16.96 -10.39 -19.52
C LEU A 91 -17.03 -10.50 -21.05
N VAL A 92 -18.00 -9.83 -21.64
CA VAL A 92 -18.14 -9.71 -23.11
C VAL A 92 -17.32 -8.56 -23.63
N LEU A 93 -17.47 -7.37 -22.99
CA LEU A 93 -16.79 -6.16 -23.38
C LEU A 93 -16.58 -5.25 -22.18
N GLU A 94 -15.41 -4.65 -22.12
CA GLU A 94 -15.13 -3.50 -21.27
C GLU A 94 -14.50 -2.39 -22.10
N ASN A 95 -14.99 -1.17 -21.93
CA ASN A 95 -14.45 0.01 -22.59
C ASN A 95 -14.29 1.15 -21.60
N ASP A 96 -13.08 1.65 -21.52
CA ASP A 96 -12.65 2.78 -20.72
C ASP A 96 -11.59 3.62 -21.48
N LYS A 97 -11.10 4.68 -20.87
CA LYS A 97 -10.06 5.55 -21.45
C LYS A 97 -8.73 4.81 -21.69
N TYR A 98 -8.44 3.79 -20.90
CA TYR A 98 -7.18 3.03 -20.99
C TYR A 98 -7.21 2.03 -22.13
N ARG A 99 -8.39 1.45 -22.44
CA ARG A 99 -8.53 0.51 -23.56
C ARG A 99 -8.71 1.20 -24.89
N ASN A 100 -9.40 2.33 -24.89
CA ASN A 100 -9.63 3.11 -26.10
C ASN A 100 -10.02 4.55 -25.76
N ASN A 101 -9.25 5.54 -26.20
CA ASN A 101 -9.47 6.96 -25.91
C ASN A 101 -10.30 7.71 -26.99
N SER A 102 -10.89 7.00 -27.94
CA SER A 102 -11.71 7.59 -28.99
C SER A 102 -13.11 7.92 -28.46
N ASP A 103 -13.68 9.07 -28.86
CA ASP A 103 -15.05 9.44 -28.47
C ASP A 103 -16.13 8.55 -29.10
N THR A 104 -15.82 7.93 -30.23
CA THR A 104 -16.71 7.00 -30.91
C THR A 104 -15.96 5.73 -31.27
N ILE A 105 -16.44 4.60 -30.80
CA ILE A 105 -15.83 3.29 -30.99
C ILE A 105 -16.84 2.35 -31.60
N ILE A 106 -16.43 1.61 -32.62
CA ILE A 106 -17.24 0.57 -33.27
C ILE A 106 -16.57 -0.78 -33.04
N TYR A 107 -17.28 -1.69 -32.45
CA TYR A 107 -16.88 -3.08 -32.27
C TYR A 107 -17.69 -3.98 -33.19
N ALA A 108 -17.02 -4.93 -33.85
CA ALA A 108 -17.64 -5.93 -34.71
C ALA A 108 -17.16 -7.33 -34.30
N GLY A 109 -18.08 -8.15 -33.81
CA GLY A 109 -17.79 -9.49 -33.31
C GLY A 109 -16.85 -9.49 -32.11
N TYR A 110 -16.94 -8.47 -31.26
CA TYR A 110 -16.03 -8.29 -30.13
C TYR A 110 -16.43 -9.15 -28.92
N CYS A 111 -15.44 -9.77 -28.29
CA CYS A 111 -15.59 -10.53 -27.05
C CYS A 111 -14.25 -10.60 -26.30
N GLU A 112 -14.31 -10.56 -24.97
CA GLU A 112 -13.14 -10.74 -24.11
C GLU A 112 -13.09 -12.18 -23.56
N GLU A 113 -13.83 -12.49 -22.51
CA GLU A 113 -13.83 -13.84 -21.92
C GLU A 113 -14.73 -14.81 -22.67
N THR A 114 -15.61 -14.29 -23.53
CA THR A 114 -16.65 -15.08 -24.21
C THR A 114 -16.24 -15.58 -25.59
N ALA A 115 -14.97 -15.43 -25.97
CA ALA A 115 -14.43 -15.98 -27.22
C ALA A 115 -14.49 -17.51 -27.27
N SER A 116 -14.34 -18.15 -26.11
CA SER A 116 -14.41 -19.60 -25.95
C SER A 116 -15.04 -19.90 -24.59
N LEU A 117 -16.30 -20.26 -24.59
CA LEU A 117 -17.07 -20.61 -23.41
C LEU A 117 -17.17 -22.13 -23.25
N ASN A 118 -17.14 -22.60 -22.00
CA ASN A 118 -17.32 -24.01 -21.69
C ASN A 118 -18.83 -24.35 -21.60
N CYS A 119 -19.53 -24.28 -22.74
CA CYS A 119 -20.93 -24.75 -22.85
C CYS A 119 -21.86 -24.12 -21.80
N ILE A 120 -22.05 -22.82 -21.88
CA ILE A 120 -22.94 -22.10 -20.97
C ILE A 120 -24.36 -21.99 -21.54
N SER A 121 -25.36 -21.91 -20.66
CA SER A 121 -26.74 -21.54 -21.01
C SER A 121 -26.93 -20.04 -20.73
N PRO A 122 -26.95 -19.19 -21.77
CA PRO A 122 -27.05 -17.76 -21.60
C PRO A 122 -28.41 -17.37 -21.05
N LYS A 123 -28.45 -16.36 -20.17
CA LYS A 123 -29.69 -15.87 -19.55
C LYS A 123 -29.89 -14.38 -19.74
N TYR A 124 -28.92 -13.61 -19.26
CA TYR A 124 -28.98 -12.14 -19.33
C TYR A 124 -27.70 -11.55 -19.91
N LEU A 125 -27.87 -10.48 -20.69
CA LEU A 125 -26.78 -9.59 -21.08
C LEU A 125 -26.93 -8.31 -20.25
N LYS A 126 -26.07 -8.14 -19.25
CA LYS A 126 -26.06 -6.99 -18.33
C LYS A 126 -25.17 -5.90 -18.91
N ILE A 127 -25.68 -4.70 -19.01
CA ILE A 127 -25.02 -3.54 -19.61
C ILE A 127 -24.85 -2.48 -18.53
N TYR A 128 -23.63 -2.12 -18.22
CA TYR A 128 -23.26 -1.08 -17.26
C TYR A 128 -22.69 0.11 -18.01
N ILE A 129 -23.25 1.30 -17.76
CA ILE A 129 -22.91 2.52 -18.49
C ILE A 129 -22.70 3.65 -17.50
N LYS A 130 -21.58 4.36 -17.65
CA LYS A 130 -21.28 5.61 -16.96
C LYS A 130 -20.80 6.62 -18.00
N ASP A 131 -21.47 7.77 -18.09
CA ASP A 131 -21.14 8.88 -18.98
C ASP A 131 -20.86 8.46 -20.44
N ALA A 132 -21.66 7.55 -20.97
CA ALA A 132 -21.55 7.04 -22.32
C ALA A 132 -22.92 6.61 -22.88
N ASN A 133 -22.98 6.40 -24.19
CA ASN A 133 -24.07 5.72 -24.87
C ASN A 133 -23.54 4.50 -25.60
N ILE A 134 -24.31 3.41 -25.61
CA ILE A 134 -24.01 2.24 -26.42
C ILE A 134 -25.21 1.87 -27.30
N THR A 135 -24.94 1.56 -28.57
CA THR A 135 -25.90 0.95 -29.47
C THR A 135 -25.44 -0.47 -29.77
N ILE A 136 -26.19 -1.47 -29.34
CA ILE A 136 -25.92 -2.87 -29.68
C ILE A 136 -26.72 -3.17 -30.95
N ASN A 137 -25.99 -3.46 -32.02
CA ASN A 137 -26.60 -3.78 -33.30
C ASN A 137 -26.97 -5.28 -33.37
N LYS A 138 -26.04 -6.13 -32.89
CA LYS A 138 -26.12 -7.55 -33.10
C LYS A 138 -25.36 -8.32 -32.01
N ILE A 139 -25.91 -9.44 -31.62
CA ILE A 139 -25.26 -10.48 -30.81
C ILE A 139 -24.90 -11.63 -31.73
N ASN A 140 -23.64 -12.06 -31.71
CA ASN A 140 -23.19 -13.24 -32.40
C ASN A 140 -22.89 -14.33 -31.38
N TYR A 141 -23.26 -15.58 -31.68
CA TYR A 141 -23.04 -16.70 -30.78
C TYR A 141 -22.76 -18.00 -31.56
N SER A 142 -22.11 -18.93 -30.89
CA SER A 142 -21.83 -20.25 -31.44
C SER A 142 -22.65 -21.30 -30.70
N PRO A 143 -23.81 -21.74 -31.24
CA PRO A 143 -24.64 -22.75 -30.59
C PRO A 143 -24.01 -24.11 -30.67
N ILE A 144 -24.19 -24.94 -29.63
CA ILE A 144 -23.80 -26.34 -29.65
C ILE A 144 -24.92 -27.13 -30.30
N THR A 145 -24.61 -27.77 -31.43
CA THR A 145 -25.46 -28.75 -32.08
C THR A 145 -24.92 -30.16 -31.79
N SER A 146 -25.81 -31.14 -31.67
CA SER A 146 -25.57 -32.51 -31.17
C SER A 146 -24.50 -33.36 -31.87
N ASN A 147 -23.70 -32.81 -32.78
CA ASN A 147 -22.76 -33.54 -33.63
C ASN A 147 -21.27 -33.16 -33.42
N PHE A 148 -20.90 -32.65 -32.25
CA PHE A 148 -19.51 -32.21 -31.98
C PHE A 148 -18.72 -33.21 -31.13
N SER A 149 -17.45 -33.44 -31.48
CA SER A 149 -16.45 -34.15 -30.67
C SER A 149 -15.31 -33.19 -30.25
N VAL A 150 -14.83 -33.29 -29.01
CA VAL A 150 -13.90 -32.33 -28.38
C VAL A 150 -12.54 -32.93 -28.08
N ASP A 151 -11.47 -32.18 -28.37
CA ASP A 151 -10.13 -32.41 -27.82
C ASP A 151 -9.82 -31.41 -26.70
N TYR A 152 -10.20 -31.77 -25.50
CA TYR A 152 -10.19 -30.91 -24.31
C TYR A 152 -8.82 -30.27 -23.99
N ALA A 153 -7.73 -31.01 -24.18
CA ALA A 153 -6.37 -30.54 -23.87
C ALA A 153 -5.89 -29.45 -24.84
N THR A 154 -6.17 -29.62 -26.12
CA THR A 154 -5.78 -28.67 -27.18
C THR A 154 -6.57 -27.37 -27.06
N ASP A 155 -7.82 -27.44 -26.66
CA ASP A 155 -8.69 -26.24 -26.53
C ASP A 155 -8.42 -25.41 -25.28
N LEU A 156 -8.02 -26.02 -24.16
CA LEU A 156 -7.55 -25.27 -22.99
C LEU A 156 -6.27 -24.46 -23.29
N ILE A 157 -5.32 -25.09 -24.02
CA ILE A 157 -4.09 -24.42 -24.46
C ILE A 157 -4.41 -23.28 -25.41
N ASN A 158 -5.36 -23.48 -26.32
CA ASN A 158 -5.80 -22.46 -27.25
C ASN A 158 -6.53 -21.28 -26.53
N ALA A 159 -7.40 -21.58 -25.56
CA ALA A 159 -8.11 -20.58 -24.78
C ALA A 159 -7.15 -19.69 -23.96
N ASP A 160 -6.16 -20.29 -23.29
CA ASP A 160 -5.12 -19.54 -22.57
C ASP A 160 -4.28 -18.67 -23.53
N THR A 161 -3.94 -19.20 -24.70
CA THR A 161 -3.19 -18.47 -25.73
C THR A 161 -3.98 -17.28 -26.27
N ILE A 162 -5.26 -17.46 -26.54
CA ILE A 162 -6.17 -16.38 -26.98
C ILE A 162 -6.28 -15.32 -25.90
N LYS A 163 -6.53 -15.71 -24.65
CA LYS A 163 -6.63 -14.81 -23.51
C LYS A 163 -5.35 -13.98 -23.32
N ARG A 164 -4.18 -14.62 -23.37
CA ARG A 164 -2.89 -13.90 -23.28
C ARG A 164 -2.68 -12.93 -24.43
N LYS A 165 -3.13 -13.25 -25.64
CA LYS A 165 -3.05 -12.37 -26.81
C LYS A 165 -3.97 -11.17 -26.65
N GLN A 166 -5.20 -11.37 -26.14
CA GLN A 166 -6.15 -10.29 -25.81
C GLN A 166 -5.57 -9.34 -24.75
N ILE A 167 -5.07 -9.89 -23.64
CA ILE A 167 -4.47 -9.11 -22.56
C ILE A 167 -3.27 -8.31 -23.07
N ARG A 168 -2.40 -8.88 -23.89
CA ARG A 168 -1.26 -8.15 -24.49
C ARG A 168 -1.72 -6.96 -25.33
N GLN A 169 -2.82 -7.09 -26.07
CA GLN A 169 -3.37 -5.98 -26.85
C GLN A 169 -3.93 -4.87 -25.92
N ILE A 170 -4.63 -5.24 -24.85
CA ILE A 170 -5.09 -4.29 -23.82
C ILE A 170 -3.89 -3.58 -23.19
N VAL A 171 -2.87 -4.32 -22.77
CA VAL A 171 -1.62 -3.80 -22.21
C VAL A 171 -0.94 -2.79 -23.13
N ASN A 172 -0.87 -3.09 -24.42
CA ASN A 172 -0.29 -2.17 -25.42
C ASN A 172 -1.10 -0.87 -25.51
N ASN A 173 -2.43 -0.97 -25.47
CA ASN A 173 -3.30 0.22 -25.49
C ASN A 173 -3.13 1.07 -24.24
N ILE A 174 -3.06 0.44 -23.05
CA ILE A 174 -2.83 1.13 -21.78
C ILE A 174 -1.47 1.84 -21.80
N ASN A 175 -0.40 1.15 -22.22
CA ASN A 175 0.94 1.75 -22.27
C ASN A 175 1.01 2.90 -23.27
N LYS A 176 0.32 2.79 -24.41
CA LYS A 176 0.18 3.89 -25.37
C LYS A 176 -0.53 5.09 -24.73
N TYR A 177 -1.67 4.86 -24.09
CA TYR A 177 -2.41 5.91 -23.36
C TYR A 177 -1.52 6.56 -22.30
N ASN A 178 -0.83 5.76 -21.47
CA ASN A 178 0.07 6.26 -20.43
C ASN A 178 1.16 7.16 -21.00
N SER A 179 1.76 6.79 -22.14
CA SER A 179 2.77 7.59 -22.82
C SER A 179 2.19 8.92 -23.36
N GLU A 180 1.00 8.89 -23.95
CA GLU A 180 0.32 10.08 -24.51
C GLU A 180 -0.13 11.07 -23.44
N HIS A 181 -0.40 10.57 -22.19
CA HIS A 181 -0.93 11.36 -21.07
C HIS A 181 0.06 11.56 -19.92
N ASN A 182 1.36 11.33 -20.16
CA ASN A 182 2.42 11.48 -19.14
C ASN A 182 2.15 10.71 -17.84
N LYS A 183 1.51 9.54 -17.93
CA LYS A 183 1.39 8.63 -16.80
C LYS A 183 2.73 7.94 -16.56
N LEU A 184 3.13 7.80 -15.30
CA LEU A 184 4.44 7.27 -14.93
C LEU A 184 4.40 5.82 -14.47
N TRP A 185 3.46 5.04 -14.97
CA TRP A 185 3.37 3.61 -14.68
C TRP A 185 3.25 2.78 -15.95
N SER A 186 3.63 1.52 -15.85
CA SER A 186 3.61 0.57 -16.95
C SER A 186 2.63 -0.55 -16.69
N ALA A 187 1.91 -0.93 -17.73
CA ALA A 187 1.04 -2.09 -17.76
C ALA A 187 1.77 -3.31 -18.32
N GLY A 188 1.41 -4.48 -17.83
CA GLY A 188 1.89 -5.77 -18.29
C GLY A 188 0.88 -6.88 -18.02
N VAL A 189 1.22 -8.09 -18.47
CA VAL A 189 0.45 -9.28 -18.14
C VAL A 189 0.78 -9.71 -16.72
N THR A 190 -0.20 -9.66 -15.83
CA THR A 190 -0.08 -10.07 -14.44
C THR A 190 -0.93 -11.31 -14.18
N ASN A 191 -0.71 -11.98 -13.05
CA ASN A 191 -1.58 -13.07 -12.59
C ASN A 191 -3.03 -12.60 -12.40
N VAL A 192 -3.26 -11.37 -11.91
CA VAL A 192 -4.61 -10.79 -11.73
C VAL A 192 -5.27 -10.52 -13.08
N SER A 193 -4.53 -9.99 -14.06
CA SER A 193 -5.08 -9.74 -15.41
C SER A 193 -5.50 -11.02 -16.13
N LEU A 194 -4.90 -12.16 -15.77
CA LEU A 194 -5.22 -13.48 -16.30
C LEU A 194 -6.47 -14.12 -15.67
N MET A 195 -6.95 -13.61 -14.53
CA MET A 195 -8.17 -14.09 -13.88
C MET A 195 -9.40 -13.85 -14.77
N ASN A 196 -10.42 -14.70 -14.66
CA ASN A 196 -11.73 -14.38 -15.23
C ASN A 196 -12.40 -13.25 -14.43
N TYR A 197 -13.44 -12.67 -15.00
CA TYR A 197 -14.10 -11.49 -14.43
C TYR A 197 -14.54 -11.70 -12.98
N GLU A 198 -15.24 -12.80 -12.68
CA GLU A 198 -15.75 -13.10 -11.34
C GLU A 198 -14.62 -13.27 -10.31
N THR A 199 -13.56 -13.93 -10.70
CA THR A 199 -12.38 -14.11 -9.84
C THR A 199 -11.65 -12.78 -9.62
N LYS A 200 -11.46 -12.01 -10.69
CA LYS A 200 -10.85 -10.68 -10.64
C LYS A 200 -11.66 -9.72 -9.76
N LYS A 201 -12.98 -9.69 -9.96
CA LYS A 201 -13.93 -8.89 -9.16
C LYS A 201 -13.74 -9.17 -7.66
N ARG A 202 -13.67 -10.45 -7.30
CA ARG A 202 -13.47 -10.88 -5.91
C ARG A 202 -12.08 -10.51 -5.39
N ALA A 203 -11.01 -10.83 -6.13
CA ALA A 203 -9.64 -10.55 -5.72
C ALA A 203 -9.36 -9.05 -5.52
N LEU A 204 -10.01 -8.18 -6.33
CA LEU A 204 -9.91 -6.72 -6.23
C LEU A 204 -10.93 -6.10 -5.28
N GLY A 205 -11.84 -6.87 -4.70
CA GLY A 205 -12.89 -6.36 -3.81
C GLY A 205 -13.88 -5.43 -4.51
N ILE A 206 -14.10 -5.59 -5.82
CA ILE A 206 -15.02 -4.77 -6.60
C ILE A 206 -16.45 -5.02 -6.14
N GLN A 207 -17.14 -3.98 -5.69
CA GLN A 207 -18.51 -4.06 -5.18
C GLN A 207 -19.54 -3.77 -6.27
N ASP A 208 -19.24 -2.87 -7.19
CA ASP A 208 -20.15 -2.48 -8.27
C ASP A 208 -19.58 -2.94 -9.63
N ASP A 209 -20.42 -3.59 -10.43
CA ASP A 209 -20.05 -4.02 -11.79
C ASP A 209 -19.88 -2.84 -12.77
N ALA A 210 -20.30 -1.64 -12.40
CA ALA A 210 -20.02 -0.39 -13.13
C ALA A 210 -18.65 0.25 -12.78
N CYS A 211 -17.84 -0.41 -11.95
CA CYS A 211 -16.54 0.05 -11.51
C CYS A 211 -15.49 -0.03 -12.63
N ASP A 212 -14.80 1.07 -12.88
CA ASP A 212 -13.59 1.12 -13.70
C ASP A 212 -12.36 0.89 -12.80
N THR A 213 -11.61 -0.19 -13.06
CA THR A 213 -10.38 -0.52 -12.31
C THR A 213 -9.21 0.43 -12.63
N ASN A 214 -9.36 1.26 -13.64
CA ASN A 214 -8.29 2.14 -14.17
C ASN A 214 -6.99 1.39 -14.50
N GLY A 215 -7.11 0.11 -14.90
CA GLY A 215 -5.99 -0.73 -15.28
C GLY A 215 -5.15 -1.25 -14.11
N PHE A 216 -5.65 -1.19 -12.89
CA PHE A 216 -4.94 -1.64 -11.68
C PHE A 216 -4.43 -3.07 -11.82
N GLU A 217 -5.23 -3.98 -12.37
CA GLU A 217 -4.88 -5.39 -12.57
C GLU A 217 -3.71 -5.63 -13.54
N TYR A 218 -3.35 -4.63 -14.34
CA TYR A 218 -2.23 -4.68 -15.30
C TYR A 218 -0.96 -4.03 -14.77
N TYR A 219 -0.96 -3.49 -13.55
CA TYR A 219 0.18 -2.76 -13.03
C TYR A 219 1.41 -3.66 -12.85
N ILE A 220 2.56 -3.25 -13.46
CA ILE A 220 3.85 -3.96 -13.31
C ILE A 220 4.98 -3.06 -12.80
N GLY A 221 4.75 -1.78 -12.60
CA GLY A 221 5.74 -0.87 -12.03
C GLY A 221 5.52 0.59 -12.40
N GLY A 222 6.33 1.46 -11.80
CA GLY A 222 6.20 2.90 -11.94
C GLY A 222 5.25 3.51 -10.91
N LEU A 223 4.83 4.76 -11.12
CA LEU A 223 3.99 5.52 -10.21
C LEU A 223 2.52 5.47 -10.64
N TYR A 224 1.72 4.65 -9.98
CA TYR A 224 0.29 4.55 -10.23
C TYR A 224 -0.45 5.71 -9.57
N GLU A 225 -1.25 6.44 -10.33
CA GLU A 225 -1.98 7.61 -9.85
C GLU A 225 -3.46 7.27 -9.62
N VAL A 226 -3.97 7.59 -8.42
CA VAL A 226 -5.37 7.38 -8.01
C VAL A 226 -6.05 8.72 -7.81
N GLY A 227 -7.28 8.86 -8.32
CA GLY A 227 -8.05 10.11 -8.29
C GLY A 227 -7.82 10.99 -9.52
N GLU A 228 -8.61 12.05 -9.62
CA GLU A 228 -8.55 12.97 -10.76
C GLU A 228 -7.34 13.92 -10.68
N GLU A 229 -6.82 14.30 -11.85
CA GLU A 229 -5.61 15.13 -11.94
C GLU A 229 -5.80 16.55 -11.39
N ASN A 230 -7.03 17.05 -11.38
CA ASN A 230 -7.38 18.43 -11.05
C ASN A 230 -7.83 18.66 -9.62
N ASP A 231 -7.84 17.63 -8.78
CA ASP A 231 -8.21 17.78 -7.39
C ASP A 231 -7.15 18.59 -6.64
N THR A 232 -7.52 19.82 -6.27
CA THR A 232 -6.69 20.65 -5.40
C THR A 232 -6.74 20.11 -3.98
N ILE A 233 -5.60 19.71 -3.48
CA ILE A 233 -5.44 19.19 -2.13
C ILE A 233 -5.51 20.37 -1.14
N GLU A 234 -6.67 20.61 -0.54
CA GLU A 234 -6.74 21.49 0.62
C GLU A 234 -6.30 20.70 1.87
N SER A 235 -5.17 21.10 2.43
CA SER A 235 -4.66 20.59 3.70
C SER A 235 -5.55 21.09 4.84
N THR A 236 -6.50 20.28 5.28
CA THR A 236 -7.22 20.55 6.52
C THR A 236 -6.44 20.00 7.71
N THR A 237 -5.74 20.86 8.42
CA THR A 237 -5.09 20.55 9.69
C THR A 237 -6.15 20.50 10.80
N SER A 238 -6.62 19.34 11.19
CA SER A 238 -7.61 19.25 12.27
C SER A 238 -7.29 18.32 13.43
N ASP A 239 -6.08 17.83 13.58
CA ASP A 239 -5.73 17.08 14.78
C ASP A 239 -4.49 17.67 15.47
N SER A 240 -4.67 17.97 16.76
CA SER A 240 -3.68 18.56 17.66
C SER A 240 -2.59 17.59 18.12
N VAL A 241 -2.08 16.77 17.22
CA VAL A 241 -0.89 15.95 17.48
C VAL A 241 0.32 16.79 17.09
N ASP A 242 1.27 16.94 18.01
CA ASP A 242 2.56 17.60 17.76
C ASP A 242 3.38 16.74 16.76
N PHE A 243 3.10 16.90 15.47
CA PHE A 243 3.88 16.25 14.41
C PHE A 243 5.23 16.93 14.25
N ALA A 244 6.22 16.18 13.79
CA ALA A 244 7.47 16.77 13.35
C ALA A 244 7.21 17.86 12.30
N THR A 245 7.90 18.97 12.41
CA THR A 245 7.74 20.12 11.48
C THR A 245 8.29 19.82 10.09
N SER A 246 9.13 18.79 9.96
CA SER A 246 9.66 18.30 8.70
C SER A 246 9.89 16.79 8.78
N TYR A 247 9.82 16.10 7.65
CA TYR A 247 10.06 14.67 7.51
C TYR A 247 11.19 14.43 6.53
N VAL A 248 11.91 13.31 6.71
CA VAL A 248 12.83 12.84 5.67
C VAL A 248 12.06 12.70 4.36
N GLU A 249 12.72 13.03 3.27
CA GLU A 249 12.10 13.01 1.95
C GLU A 249 11.61 11.63 1.53
N SER A 250 12.40 10.60 1.86
CA SER A 250 12.13 9.21 1.55
C SER A 250 12.32 8.35 2.80
N PHE A 251 11.41 7.43 3.00
CA PHE A 251 11.49 6.44 4.05
C PHE A 251 10.95 5.10 3.56
N ASP A 252 11.68 4.00 3.79
CA ASP A 252 11.26 2.69 3.30
C ASP A 252 11.80 1.59 4.21
N TRP A 253 10.92 0.82 4.83
CA TRP A 253 11.29 -0.30 5.69
C TRP A 253 12.03 -1.44 4.96
N ARG A 254 12.02 -1.43 3.61
CA ARG A 254 12.84 -2.36 2.81
C ARG A 254 14.32 -1.96 2.77
N ASN A 255 14.64 -0.74 3.17
CA ASN A 255 16.01 -0.22 3.18
C ASN A 255 16.19 0.79 4.32
N ARG A 256 15.97 0.35 5.56
CA ARG A 256 16.19 1.16 6.75
C ARG A 256 17.08 0.40 7.72
N HIS A 257 17.97 1.09 8.42
CA HIS A 257 19.01 0.48 9.27
C HIS A 257 19.86 -0.55 8.51
N GLY A 258 20.08 -0.33 7.19
CA GLY A 258 20.86 -1.22 6.33
C GLY A 258 20.23 -2.58 6.03
N LYS A 259 18.94 -2.77 6.31
CA LYS A 259 18.25 -4.06 6.18
C LYS A 259 16.90 -3.92 5.50
N ASN A 260 16.47 -5.01 4.84
CA ASN A 260 15.09 -5.19 4.43
C ASN A 260 14.32 -5.91 5.56
N TRP A 261 13.40 -5.21 6.20
CA TRP A 261 12.59 -5.74 7.30
C TRP A 261 11.36 -6.52 6.86
N MET A 262 11.01 -6.41 5.57
CA MET A 262 9.83 -7.05 5.02
C MET A 262 10.08 -8.53 4.72
N THR A 263 9.07 -9.35 4.89
CA THR A 263 9.01 -10.73 4.41
C THR A 263 8.62 -10.77 2.93
N SER A 264 8.64 -11.96 2.31
CA SER A 264 8.25 -12.16 0.89
C SER A 264 6.81 -11.72 0.62
N CYS A 265 6.51 -11.38 -0.63
CA CYS A 265 5.17 -11.05 -1.07
C CYS A 265 4.38 -12.32 -1.37
N LYS A 266 3.37 -12.61 -0.57
CA LYS A 266 2.49 -13.77 -0.71
C LYS A 266 1.38 -13.52 -1.72
N SER A 267 0.65 -14.57 -2.12
CA SER A 267 -0.48 -14.48 -3.03
C SER A 267 -1.77 -14.91 -2.36
N GLN A 268 -2.77 -14.02 -2.34
CA GLN A 268 -4.13 -14.33 -1.88
C GLN A 268 -4.95 -15.14 -2.90
N GLY A 269 -4.37 -15.45 -4.06
CA GLY A 269 -5.05 -16.20 -5.12
C GLY A 269 -6.34 -15.52 -5.56
N SER A 270 -7.41 -16.30 -5.59
CA SER A 270 -8.75 -15.89 -6.02
C SER A 270 -9.63 -15.38 -4.88
N SER A 271 -9.15 -15.37 -3.64
CA SER A 271 -9.92 -14.97 -2.45
C SER A 271 -10.00 -13.46 -2.26
N ASN A 272 -10.97 -13.01 -1.47
CA ASN A 272 -11.06 -11.63 -0.99
C ASN A 272 -10.41 -11.47 0.40
N TYR A 273 -9.23 -12.07 0.62
CA TYR A 273 -8.55 -12.08 1.92
C TYR A 273 -7.45 -11.02 2.05
N CYS A 274 -7.47 -9.98 1.21
CA CYS A 274 -6.47 -8.92 1.22
C CYS A 274 -6.19 -8.35 2.63
N ASN A 275 -7.22 -8.22 3.48
CA ASN A 275 -7.07 -7.76 4.85
C ASN A 275 -6.19 -8.71 5.69
N ALA A 276 -6.35 -10.04 5.56
CA ALA A 276 -5.52 -11.00 6.28
C ALA A 276 -4.04 -10.91 5.86
N PHE A 277 -3.80 -10.83 4.55
CA PHE A 277 -2.45 -10.69 3.99
C PHE A 277 -1.79 -9.37 4.37
N ALA A 278 -2.54 -8.26 4.35
CA ALA A 278 -2.01 -6.96 4.76
C ALA A 278 -1.69 -6.90 6.26
N ILE A 279 -2.50 -7.54 7.09
CA ILE A 279 -2.26 -7.67 8.54
C ILE A 279 -0.97 -8.46 8.78
N ASN A 280 -0.85 -9.67 8.21
CA ASN A 280 0.34 -10.50 8.39
C ASN A 280 1.59 -9.83 7.83
N GLY A 281 1.50 -9.18 6.67
CA GLY A 281 2.62 -8.43 6.11
C GLY A 281 3.18 -7.35 7.06
N ALA A 282 2.31 -6.70 7.84
CA ALA A 282 2.73 -5.75 8.87
C ALA A 282 3.27 -6.46 10.12
N LEU A 283 2.61 -7.52 10.59
CA LEU A 283 3.01 -8.27 11.80
C LEU A 283 4.37 -8.95 11.65
N GLU A 284 4.62 -9.60 10.53
CA GLU A 284 5.89 -10.28 10.22
C GLU A 284 7.06 -9.29 10.23
N ALA A 285 6.87 -8.12 9.62
CA ALA A 285 7.88 -7.07 9.65
C ALA A 285 8.08 -6.50 11.06
N LEU A 286 7.00 -6.34 11.83
CA LEU A 286 7.09 -5.88 13.22
C LEU A 286 7.86 -6.84 14.12
N VAL A 287 7.75 -8.15 13.91
CA VAL A 287 8.57 -9.14 14.63
C VAL A 287 10.04 -8.94 14.34
N ASN A 288 10.40 -8.78 13.06
CA ASN A 288 11.77 -8.49 12.66
C ASN A 288 12.31 -7.20 13.31
N LEU A 289 11.50 -6.15 13.28
CA LEU A 289 11.83 -4.84 13.84
C LEU A 289 11.91 -4.85 15.37
N TYR A 290 11.06 -5.61 16.04
CA TYR A 290 11.07 -5.73 17.50
C TYR A 290 12.38 -6.35 18.00
N TYR A 291 12.84 -7.43 17.38
CA TYR A 291 14.07 -8.12 17.77
C TYR A 291 15.33 -7.56 17.09
N ASN A 292 15.21 -6.52 16.27
CA ASN A 292 16.27 -5.97 15.43
C ASN A 292 17.01 -7.07 14.63
N LYS A 293 16.27 -8.07 14.19
CA LYS A 293 16.82 -9.27 13.55
C LYS A 293 15.87 -9.76 12.47
N LYS A 294 16.40 -10.11 11.30
CA LYS A 294 15.58 -10.75 10.27
C LYS A 294 15.34 -12.21 10.64
N ILE A 295 14.12 -12.52 11.04
CA ILE A 295 13.69 -13.83 11.52
C ILE A 295 12.99 -14.61 10.41
N ASP A 296 12.47 -13.92 9.39
CA ASP A 296 11.72 -14.48 8.26
C ASP A 296 10.54 -15.37 8.69
N ILE A 297 9.78 -14.85 9.66
CA ILE A 297 8.58 -15.51 10.13
C ILE A 297 7.51 -15.54 9.04
N ASP A 298 6.74 -16.62 8.99
CA ASP A 298 5.66 -16.85 8.04
C ASP A 298 4.36 -17.13 8.80
N LEU A 299 3.49 -16.11 8.92
CA LEU A 299 2.25 -16.17 9.65
C LEU A 299 1.09 -16.62 8.77
N SER A 300 0.16 -17.40 9.34
CA SER A 300 -0.98 -17.94 8.62
C SER A 300 -2.09 -16.91 8.38
N GLU A 301 -2.34 -16.58 7.13
CA GLU A 301 -3.53 -15.83 6.72
C GLU A 301 -4.79 -16.65 6.93
N GLN A 302 -4.70 -17.97 6.74
CA GLN A 302 -5.82 -18.88 6.97
C GLN A 302 -6.28 -18.87 8.42
N ASP A 303 -5.35 -18.80 9.39
CA ASP A 303 -5.70 -18.74 10.81
C ASP A 303 -6.42 -17.44 11.18
N ILE A 304 -6.04 -16.31 10.57
CA ILE A 304 -6.77 -15.05 10.74
C ILE A 304 -8.22 -15.21 10.29
N VAL A 305 -8.43 -15.81 9.11
CA VAL A 305 -9.78 -16.04 8.57
C VAL A 305 -10.57 -17.04 9.44
N TYR A 306 -9.94 -18.10 9.93
CA TYR A 306 -10.58 -19.07 10.84
C TYR A 306 -10.97 -18.41 12.18
N THR A 307 -10.09 -17.62 12.76
CA THR A 307 -10.34 -16.92 14.02
C THR A 307 -11.48 -15.93 13.88
N TYR A 308 -11.49 -15.18 12.79
CA TYR A 308 -12.57 -14.27 12.45
C TYR A 308 -13.90 -15.01 12.20
N ALA A 309 -13.88 -16.11 11.45
CA ALA A 309 -15.07 -16.92 11.19
C ALA A 309 -15.67 -17.51 12.47
N ARG A 310 -14.82 -18.01 13.39
CA ARG A 310 -15.26 -18.48 14.73
C ARG A 310 -15.94 -17.38 15.54
N ALA A 311 -15.35 -16.18 15.57
CA ALA A 311 -15.94 -15.04 16.26
C ALA A 311 -17.31 -14.66 15.69
N MET A 312 -17.52 -14.87 14.39
CA MET A 312 -18.81 -14.67 13.71
C MET A 312 -19.73 -15.90 13.73
N ASN A 313 -19.39 -16.94 14.52
CA ASN A 313 -20.15 -18.21 14.62
C ASN A 313 -20.36 -18.91 13.26
N LYS A 314 -19.35 -18.87 12.38
CA LYS A 314 -19.36 -19.56 11.08
C LYS A 314 -18.59 -20.86 11.13
N THR A 315 -19.07 -21.85 10.40
CA THR A 315 -18.45 -23.18 10.28
C THR A 315 -17.70 -23.38 8.97
N SER A 316 -17.85 -22.44 8.01
CA SER A 316 -17.11 -22.41 6.76
C SER A 316 -16.63 -21.00 6.45
N VAL A 317 -15.68 -20.87 5.54
CA VAL A 317 -15.11 -19.58 5.11
C VAL A 317 -15.72 -19.06 3.80
N ASP A 318 -16.66 -19.76 3.18
CA ASP A 318 -17.26 -19.48 1.89
C ASP A 318 -17.76 -18.04 1.76
N TYR A 319 -18.45 -17.54 2.77
CA TYR A 319 -18.91 -16.15 2.81
C TYR A 319 -17.74 -15.17 2.75
N PHE A 320 -16.70 -15.39 3.56
CA PHE A 320 -15.55 -14.47 3.65
C PHE A 320 -14.63 -14.56 2.44
N TYR A 321 -14.55 -15.73 1.81
CA TYR A 321 -13.83 -15.93 0.56
C TYR A 321 -14.33 -14.98 -0.54
N ASN A 322 -15.65 -14.75 -0.58
CA ASN A 322 -16.27 -13.88 -1.57
C ASN A 322 -16.36 -12.41 -1.12
N ASN A 323 -16.56 -12.14 0.16
CA ASN A 323 -16.89 -10.81 0.68
C ASN A 323 -15.77 -10.17 1.52
N GLY A 324 -14.68 -10.90 1.78
CA GLY A 324 -13.58 -10.43 2.64
C GLY A 324 -13.89 -10.50 4.13
N ILE A 325 -12.91 -10.09 4.92
CA ILE A 325 -13.01 -9.95 6.38
C ILE A 325 -12.88 -8.47 6.77
N ASN A 326 -13.56 -8.07 7.85
CA ASN A 326 -13.40 -6.72 8.37
C ASN A 326 -12.11 -6.63 9.18
N GLU A 327 -11.24 -5.70 8.81
CA GLU A 327 -9.90 -5.55 9.39
C GLU A 327 -9.94 -5.18 10.88
N THR A 328 -10.87 -4.33 11.31
CA THR A 328 -10.98 -3.90 12.71
C THR A 328 -11.32 -5.08 13.62
N SER A 329 -12.29 -5.88 13.21
CA SER A 329 -12.71 -7.05 13.96
C SER A 329 -11.63 -8.14 13.93
N ALA A 330 -10.97 -8.36 12.79
CA ALA A 330 -9.87 -9.30 12.67
C ALA A 330 -8.70 -8.93 13.61
N LEU A 331 -8.32 -7.66 13.66
CA LEU A 331 -7.29 -7.16 14.57
C LEU A 331 -7.67 -7.32 16.05
N TYR A 332 -8.95 -7.14 16.37
CA TYR A 332 -9.43 -7.38 17.74
C TYR A 332 -9.27 -8.85 18.17
N GLU A 333 -9.62 -9.77 17.28
CA GLU A 333 -9.47 -11.21 17.53
C GLU A 333 -8.01 -11.63 17.63
N ILE A 334 -7.14 -11.14 16.73
CA ILE A 334 -5.70 -11.39 16.78
C ILE A 334 -5.08 -10.91 18.10
N LYS A 335 -5.53 -9.77 18.61
CA LYS A 335 -5.08 -9.26 19.91
C LYS A 335 -5.33 -10.25 21.03
N SER A 336 -6.44 -10.99 20.96
CA SER A 336 -6.85 -11.93 21.99
C SER A 336 -6.19 -13.31 21.83
N PHE A 337 -6.03 -13.75 20.60
CA PHE A 337 -5.64 -15.13 20.27
C PHE A 337 -4.27 -15.26 19.58
N GLY A 338 -3.68 -14.18 19.10
CA GLY A 338 -2.45 -14.21 18.27
C GLY A 338 -2.69 -14.82 16.87
N VAL A 339 -1.62 -15.08 16.15
CA VAL A 339 -1.62 -15.76 14.84
C VAL A 339 -0.61 -16.90 14.88
N ILE A 340 -0.97 -18.07 14.33
CA ILE A 340 -0.06 -19.21 14.25
C ILE A 340 0.79 -19.16 12.97
N ASP A 341 1.81 -20.01 12.94
CA ASP A 341 2.68 -20.20 11.79
C ASP A 341 1.91 -20.78 10.59
N GLU A 342 2.28 -20.39 9.37
CA GLU A 342 1.67 -20.83 8.11
C GLU A 342 1.71 -22.35 7.94
N SER A 343 2.78 -23.01 8.38
CA SER A 343 2.89 -24.47 8.30
C SER A 343 1.84 -25.22 9.13
N SER A 344 1.27 -24.55 10.14
CA SER A 344 0.25 -25.12 11.03
C SER A 344 -1.18 -24.92 10.51
N ALA A 345 -1.40 -23.91 9.69
CA ALA A 345 -2.67 -23.66 8.99
C ALA A 345 -2.39 -23.03 7.62
N PRO A 346 -1.92 -23.82 6.64
CA PRO A 346 -1.57 -23.33 5.32
C PRO A 346 -2.75 -22.63 4.63
N PHE A 347 -2.45 -21.57 3.89
CA PHE A 347 -3.44 -20.87 3.10
C PHE A 347 -4.05 -21.79 2.03
N ILE A 348 -5.38 -21.76 1.93
CA ILE A 348 -6.16 -22.56 0.98
C ILE A 348 -7.02 -21.63 0.12
N ASP A 349 -6.65 -21.49 -1.16
CA ASP A 349 -7.41 -20.69 -2.13
C ASP A 349 -8.69 -21.44 -2.58
N SER A 350 -9.65 -21.58 -1.67
CA SER A 350 -10.93 -22.26 -1.95
C SER A 350 -12.04 -21.70 -1.07
N PRO A 351 -13.27 -21.54 -1.60
CA PRO A 351 -14.44 -21.15 -0.81
C PRO A 351 -14.95 -22.26 0.12
N ASN A 352 -14.68 -23.53 -0.21
CA ASN A 352 -15.29 -24.69 0.44
C ASN A 352 -14.45 -25.21 1.62
N VAL A 353 -13.83 -24.31 2.39
CA VAL A 353 -12.98 -24.69 3.53
C VAL A 353 -13.78 -24.62 4.81
N LEU A 354 -13.76 -25.73 5.57
CA LEU A 354 -14.40 -25.79 6.87
C LEU A 354 -13.51 -25.17 7.94
N VAL A 355 -14.12 -24.39 8.81
CA VAL A 355 -13.45 -23.82 9.99
C VAL A 355 -13.24 -24.93 11.02
N PRO A 356 -12.00 -25.19 11.47
CA PRO A 356 -11.75 -26.14 12.55
C PRO A 356 -12.57 -25.76 13.79
N PRO A 357 -13.17 -26.73 14.50
CA PRO A 357 -14.03 -26.46 15.66
C PRO A 357 -13.27 -25.80 16.82
N THR A 358 -12.00 -26.13 16.96
CA THR A 358 -11.11 -25.55 17.97
C THR A 358 -9.77 -25.21 17.34
N ARG A 359 -9.12 -24.18 17.87
CA ARG A 359 -7.72 -23.89 17.56
C ARG A 359 -6.85 -24.89 18.33
N ASN A 360 -5.77 -25.33 17.72
CA ASN A 360 -4.79 -26.15 18.42
C ASN A 360 -3.87 -25.27 19.28
N ASP A 361 -4.20 -25.13 20.56
CA ASP A 361 -3.46 -24.29 21.53
C ASP A 361 -2.05 -24.81 21.84
N SER A 362 -1.68 -26.01 21.37
CA SER A 362 -0.32 -26.54 21.50
C SER A 362 0.64 -26.05 20.43
N ILE A 363 0.13 -25.32 19.43
CA ILE A 363 0.93 -24.71 18.37
C ILE A 363 1.38 -23.33 18.83
N GLU A 364 2.65 -23.00 18.59
CA GLU A 364 3.19 -21.68 18.84
C GLU A 364 2.40 -20.61 18.10
N CYS A 365 1.99 -19.58 18.81
CA CYS A 365 1.37 -18.41 18.20
C CYS A 365 2.03 -17.13 18.68
N LEU A 366 2.09 -16.16 17.81
CA LEU A 366 2.47 -14.81 18.18
C LEU A 366 1.27 -14.12 18.81
N SER A 367 1.41 -13.69 20.04
CA SER A 367 0.42 -12.85 20.68
C SER A 367 0.85 -11.38 20.61
N PHE A 368 -0.13 -10.51 20.42
CA PHE A 368 0.10 -9.09 20.27
C PHE A 368 -0.63 -8.32 21.36
N LYS A 369 0.05 -7.38 22.05
CA LYS A 369 -0.64 -6.35 22.84
C LYS A 369 -0.82 -5.15 21.94
N SER A 370 -1.90 -5.02 21.24
CA SER A 370 -2.13 -3.88 20.41
C SER A 370 -2.90 -2.79 21.15
N LYS A 371 -2.45 -1.55 21.04
CA LYS A 371 -3.34 -0.41 21.08
C LYS A 371 -3.63 -0.09 19.63
N GLN A 372 -4.84 -0.39 19.19
CA GLN A 372 -5.28 -0.07 17.85
C GLN A 372 -5.50 1.44 17.80
N GLU A 373 -4.73 2.16 17.03
CA GLU A 373 -5.00 3.53 16.67
C GLU A 373 -5.43 3.54 15.21
N ILE A 374 -6.62 4.06 14.95
CA ILE A 374 -7.20 4.18 13.63
C ILE A 374 -7.02 5.62 13.21
N PHE A 375 -6.25 5.84 12.15
CA PHE A 375 -6.18 7.14 11.51
C PHE A 375 -7.34 7.24 10.52
N HIS A 376 -8.37 8.01 10.85
CA HIS A 376 -9.58 8.10 10.05
C HIS A 376 -9.51 9.12 8.90
N HIS A 377 -8.40 9.85 8.74
CA HIS A 377 -8.34 10.93 7.77
C HIS A 377 -7.12 10.87 6.85
N THR A 378 -7.42 10.73 5.60
CA THR A 378 -6.52 10.75 4.46
C THR A 378 -5.77 12.07 4.27
N ASN A 379 -6.24 13.14 4.90
CA ASN A 379 -5.64 14.47 4.84
C ASN A 379 -4.45 14.63 5.79
N ASN A 380 -4.18 13.62 6.63
CA ASN A 380 -3.10 13.69 7.60
C ASN A 380 -1.86 12.93 7.11
N ILE A 381 -1.24 13.41 6.03
CA ILE A 381 0.00 12.84 5.48
C ILE A 381 1.07 12.74 6.55
N ASN A 382 1.21 13.76 7.39
CA ASN A 382 2.20 13.78 8.47
C ASN A 382 1.88 12.74 9.56
N GLY A 383 0.62 12.56 9.89
CA GLY A 383 0.21 11.50 10.82
C GLY A 383 0.50 10.10 10.30
N ILE A 384 0.30 9.87 9.00
CA ILE A 384 0.63 8.60 8.34
C ILE A 384 2.14 8.37 8.34
N LYS A 385 2.94 9.38 7.95
CA LYS A 385 4.40 9.31 8.02
C LYS A 385 4.87 9.01 9.43
N THR A 386 4.32 9.73 10.41
CA THR A 386 4.57 9.51 11.83
C THR A 386 4.29 8.07 12.26
N ALA A 387 3.11 7.57 11.96
CA ALA A 387 2.71 6.20 12.33
C ALA A 387 3.64 5.16 11.70
N LEU A 388 3.92 5.29 10.39
CA LEU A 388 4.80 4.39 9.65
C LEU A 388 6.21 4.34 10.26
N ILE A 389 6.78 5.49 10.55
CA ILE A 389 8.14 5.60 11.05
C ILE A 389 8.26 5.05 12.48
N CYS A 390 7.31 5.39 13.36
CA CYS A 390 7.36 5.00 14.77
C CYS A 390 6.91 3.58 15.07
N ASN A 391 5.99 3.07 14.27
CA ASN A 391 5.30 1.84 14.63
C ASN A 391 5.59 0.70 13.64
N GLY A 392 6.44 0.93 12.64
CA GLY A 392 6.70 -0.05 11.59
C GLY A 392 5.66 -0.02 10.45
N PRO A 393 5.69 -1.01 9.55
CA PRO A 393 4.74 -1.12 8.46
C PRO A 393 3.28 -1.14 8.93
N LEU A 394 2.40 -0.55 8.13
CA LEU A 394 1.00 -0.34 8.52
C LEU A 394 0.06 -1.16 7.62
N HIS A 395 -1.00 -1.73 8.22
CA HIS A 395 -2.14 -2.17 7.43
C HIS A 395 -2.82 -0.95 6.81
N SER A 396 -3.09 -0.99 5.51
CA SER A 396 -3.73 0.11 4.78
C SER A 396 -4.74 -0.43 3.78
N GLY A 397 -5.92 0.17 3.74
CA GLY A 397 -6.90 -0.03 2.68
C GLY A 397 -6.74 1.02 1.59
N ILE A 398 -6.85 0.62 0.34
CA ILE A 398 -7.01 1.53 -0.79
C ILE A 398 -8.45 1.41 -1.27
N GLN A 399 -9.13 2.54 -1.32
CA GLN A 399 -10.41 2.66 -1.96
C GLN A 399 -10.25 3.57 -3.16
N ALA A 400 -10.09 2.97 -4.33
CA ALA A 400 -9.88 3.68 -5.57
C ALA A 400 -10.93 3.25 -6.58
N ASN A 401 -11.80 4.16 -7.00
CA ASN A 401 -12.82 3.89 -8.02
C ASN A 401 -13.59 2.57 -7.76
N GLU A 402 -13.98 2.35 -6.49
CA GLU A 402 -14.71 1.17 -6.01
C GLU A 402 -13.90 -0.14 -5.90
N ILE A 403 -12.61 -0.13 -6.21
CA ILE A 403 -11.68 -1.16 -5.74
C ILE A 403 -11.55 -1.00 -4.23
N ASN A 404 -11.84 -2.06 -3.50
CA ASN A 404 -11.64 -2.12 -2.05
C ASN A 404 -10.55 -3.15 -1.74
N HIS A 405 -9.30 -2.70 -1.70
CA HIS A 405 -8.15 -3.58 -1.56
C HIS A 405 -7.27 -3.16 -0.38
N ALA A 406 -6.83 -4.13 0.41
CA ALA A 406 -5.93 -3.90 1.53
C ALA A 406 -4.49 -4.33 1.17
N MET A 407 -3.54 -3.49 1.54
CA MET A 407 -2.11 -3.71 1.34
C MET A 407 -1.32 -3.27 2.58
N THR A 408 -0.07 -3.70 2.71
CA THR A 408 0.82 -3.22 3.78
C THR A 408 1.59 -1.99 3.32
N LEU A 409 1.39 -0.85 3.97
CA LEU A 409 2.16 0.37 3.74
C LEU A 409 3.56 0.21 4.36
N VAL A 410 4.60 0.35 3.54
CA VAL A 410 5.99 0.10 3.95
C VAL A 410 6.92 1.30 3.80
N GLY A 411 6.54 2.29 3.01
CA GLY A 411 7.37 3.44 2.74
C GLY A 411 6.64 4.59 2.08
N TYR A 412 7.35 5.70 1.93
CA TYR A 412 6.90 6.87 1.19
C TYR A 412 8.07 7.62 0.56
N HIS A 413 7.76 8.46 -0.41
CA HIS A 413 8.70 9.43 -0.97
C HIS A 413 7.98 10.73 -1.35
N THR A 414 8.58 11.86 -1.04
CA THR A 414 8.11 13.18 -1.46
C THR A 414 8.80 13.56 -2.77
N ILE A 415 8.02 13.70 -3.83
CA ILE A 415 8.50 13.87 -5.21
C ILE A 415 9.20 15.21 -5.39
N LYS A 416 10.38 15.18 -6.01
CA LYS A 416 11.16 16.34 -6.39
C LYS A 416 11.48 16.35 -7.90
N ALA A 417 11.84 17.51 -8.40
CA ALA A 417 12.42 17.60 -9.73
C ALA A 417 13.73 16.82 -9.80
N GLY A 418 13.92 16.05 -10.88
CA GLY A 418 15.05 15.18 -11.07
C GLY A 418 14.89 13.76 -10.53
N ASP A 419 13.82 13.48 -9.76
CA ASP A 419 13.53 12.11 -9.34
C ASP A 419 13.33 11.19 -10.53
N THR A 420 13.84 9.97 -10.40
CA THR A 420 13.72 8.95 -11.43
C THR A 420 12.66 7.92 -11.05
N ILE A 421 11.57 7.88 -11.82
CA ILE A 421 10.54 6.86 -11.71
C ILE A 421 10.89 5.73 -12.69
N SER A 422 11.28 4.59 -12.14
CA SER A 422 11.65 3.42 -12.97
C SER A 422 10.41 2.75 -13.52
N HIS A 423 10.28 2.69 -14.84
CA HIS A 423 9.35 1.81 -15.54
C HIS A 423 10.01 0.45 -15.82
N ILE A 424 9.29 -0.62 -15.58
CA ILE A 424 9.79 -1.96 -15.84
C ILE A 424 9.07 -2.52 -17.06
N THR A 425 9.49 -2.16 -18.27
CA THR A 425 9.19 -2.94 -19.45
C THR A 425 10.38 -2.96 -20.39
N THR A 426 10.62 -4.09 -21.03
CA THR A 426 11.66 -4.24 -22.06
C THR A 426 11.36 -3.42 -23.32
N GLU A 427 10.10 -3.07 -23.56
CA GLU A 427 9.65 -2.27 -24.72
C GLU A 427 9.52 -0.78 -24.41
N TYR A 428 9.32 -0.43 -23.13
CA TYR A 428 9.15 0.95 -22.64
C TYR A 428 10.18 1.24 -21.53
N ASN A 429 11.44 0.88 -21.74
CA ASN A 429 12.56 1.17 -20.84
C ASN A 429 12.81 2.68 -20.78
N GLY A 430 11.90 3.41 -20.14
CA GLY A 430 12.07 4.81 -19.79
C GLY A 430 12.12 4.96 -18.29
N ALA A 431 13.27 5.33 -17.74
CA ALA A 431 13.24 6.02 -16.47
C ALA A 431 12.58 7.36 -16.72
N GLY A 432 11.34 7.55 -16.26
CA GLY A 432 10.71 8.86 -16.27
C GLY A 432 11.43 9.75 -15.27
N ILE A 433 12.10 10.79 -15.74
CA ILE A 433 12.66 11.81 -14.85
C ILE A 433 11.56 12.85 -14.62
N ILE A 434 11.30 13.20 -13.38
CA ILE A 434 10.37 14.28 -13.02
C ILE A 434 10.98 15.62 -13.44
N PRO A 435 10.41 16.32 -14.44
CA PRO A 435 10.95 17.59 -14.88
C PRO A 435 10.62 18.71 -13.88
N GLU A 436 11.36 19.83 -13.96
CA GLU A 436 10.99 21.04 -13.24
C GLU A 436 9.59 21.51 -13.63
N GLY A 437 8.78 21.89 -12.65
CA GLY A 437 7.40 22.33 -12.85
C GLY A 437 6.38 21.19 -13.04
N ASP A 438 6.78 19.92 -12.88
CA ASP A 438 5.83 18.81 -12.90
C ASP A 438 4.81 18.94 -11.76
N ARG A 439 3.53 18.69 -12.07
CA ARG A 439 2.40 18.79 -11.14
C ARG A 439 2.49 17.88 -9.91
N ARG A 440 3.35 16.88 -9.97
CA ARG A 440 3.58 15.89 -8.90
C ARG A 440 4.62 16.33 -7.87
N ILE A 441 5.42 17.37 -8.18
CA ILE A 441 6.44 17.87 -7.25
C ILE A 441 5.79 18.34 -5.95
N GLY A 442 6.37 17.93 -4.83
CA GLY A 442 5.88 18.20 -3.49
C GLY A 442 4.81 17.23 -2.99
N LYS A 443 4.20 16.42 -3.87
CA LYS A 443 3.28 15.36 -3.46
C LYS A 443 4.03 14.16 -2.92
N THR A 444 3.39 13.41 -2.02
CA THR A 444 3.95 12.18 -1.45
C THR A 444 3.33 10.97 -2.13
N TYR A 445 4.15 10.09 -2.70
CA TYR A 445 3.68 8.75 -3.05
C TYR A 445 4.01 7.75 -1.95
N TRP A 446 3.23 6.68 -1.93
CA TRP A 446 3.30 5.64 -0.93
C TRP A 446 3.76 4.32 -1.55
N VAL A 447 4.47 3.53 -0.77
CA VAL A 447 4.98 2.23 -1.19
C VAL A 447 4.24 1.14 -0.43
N PHE A 448 3.57 0.26 -1.17
CA PHE A 448 2.76 -0.82 -0.61
C PHE A 448 3.34 -2.19 -0.98
N LYS A 449 3.38 -3.10 0.00
CA LYS A 449 3.51 -4.54 -0.22
C LYS A 449 2.13 -5.08 -0.54
N ASN A 450 1.98 -5.68 -1.72
CA ASN A 450 0.71 -6.24 -2.20
C ASN A 450 0.61 -7.73 -1.85
N SER A 451 -0.54 -8.33 -2.11
CA SER A 451 -0.90 -9.73 -1.86
C SER A 451 -1.23 -10.53 -3.12
N TYR A 452 -0.62 -10.17 -4.26
CA TYR A 452 -0.78 -10.90 -5.53
C TYR A 452 0.48 -11.64 -5.96
N GLY A 453 1.40 -11.91 -5.03
CA GLY A 453 2.69 -12.55 -5.30
C GLY A 453 3.75 -11.59 -5.84
N GLU A 454 4.97 -12.11 -6.00
CA GLU A 454 6.13 -11.31 -6.42
C GLU A 454 6.09 -10.92 -7.91
N ASP A 455 5.31 -11.62 -8.72
CA ASP A 455 5.13 -11.33 -10.16
C ASP A 455 4.22 -10.12 -10.42
N PHE A 456 3.49 -9.63 -9.41
CA PHE A 456 2.68 -8.43 -9.51
C PHE A 456 3.50 -7.19 -9.12
N GLY A 457 3.39 -6.14 -9.93
CA GLY A 457 4.10 -4.89 -9.67
C GLY A 457 5.62 -5.06 -9.70
N ARG A 458 6.32 -4.34 -8.84
CA ARG A 458 7.78 -4.44 -8.71
C ARG A 458 8.13 -5.37 -7.55
N ASN A 459 8.35 -6.66 -7.84
CA ASN A 459 8.61 -7.70 -6.84
C ASN A 459 7.52 -7.75 -5.74
N GLY A 460 6.25 -7.68 -6.14
CA GLY A 460 5.11 -7.68 -5.24
C GLY A 460 4.78 -6.32 -4.62
N TYR A 461 5.48 -5.25 -4.97
CA TYR A 461 5.24 -3.91 -4.45
C TYR A 461 4.60 -2.98 -5.47
N MET A 462 3.81 -2.05 -4.95
CA MET A 462 3.12 -1.01 -5.72
C MET A 462 3.45 0.38 -5.18
N TYR A 463 3.67 1.34 -6.09
CA TYR A 463 3.95 2.73 -5.78
C TYR A 463 2.74 3.56 -6.18
N VAL A 464 2.10 4.22 -5.22
CA VAL A 464 0.81 4.88 -5.44
C VAL A 464 0.87 6.35 -5.05
N LEU A 465 0.49 7.22 -5.98
CA LEU A 465 0.22 8.62 -5.74
C LEU A 465 -1.29 8.85 -5.71
N PHE A 466 -1.79 9.34 -4.59
CA PHE A 466 -3.19 9.77 -4.49
C PHE A 466 -3.31 11.23 -4.90
N ASN A 467 -4.10 11.50 -5.93
CA ASN A 467 -4.43 12.85 -6.37
C ASN A 467 -5.61 13.44 -5.60
N SER A 468 -6.49 12.58 -5.07
CA SER A 468 -7.63 12.95 -4.22
C SER A 468 -7.55 12.24 -2.89
N TYR A 469 -7.88 12.94 -1.79
CA TYR A 469 -7.92 12.36 -0.46
C TYR A 469 -9.12 11.44 -0.21
N THR A 470 -10.16 11.53 -1.01
CA THR A 470 -11.37 10.74 -0.83
C THR A 470 -11.20 9.27 -1.21
N SER A 471 -10.13 8.94 -1.92
CA SER A 471 -9.86 7.61 -2.44
C SER A 471 -8.92 6.77 -1.58
N MET A 472 -8.45 7.28 -0.44
CA MET A 472 -7.53 6.58 0.45
C MET A 472 -8.19 6.25 1.78
N VAL A 473 -8.18 4.98 2.17
CA VAL A 473 -8.54 4.57 3.53
C VAL A 473 -7.33 4.77 4.44
N ALA A 474 -7.54 5.40 5.59
CA ALA A 474 -6.47 5.67 6.53
C ALA A 474 -5.74 4.40 6.95
N PRO A 475 -4.41 4.39 6.96
CA PRO A 475 -3.63 3.26 7.42
C PRO A 475 -3.89 3.00 8.91
N LYS A 476 -3.93 1.72 9.25
CA LYS A 476 -4.00 1.23 10.62
C LYS A 476 -2.64 0.68 11.00
N TYR A 477 -2.23 0.89 12.23
CA TYR A 477 -1.01 0.28 12.69
C TYR A 477 -1.28 -0.76 13.78
N ILE A 478 -0.41 -1.74 13.81
CA ILE A 478 -0.41 -2.80 14.81
C ILE A 478 0.79 -2.52 15.70
N LYS A 479 0.53 -2.18 16.95
CA LYS A 479 1.59 -1.84 17.88
C LYS A 479 2.15 -3.11 18.50
N THR A 480 3.42 -3.32 18.34
CA THR A 480 4.32 -4.22 19.07
C THR A 480 3.82 -5.66 19.26
N PRO A 481 4.42 -6.63 18.61
CA PRO A 481 4.31 -8.02 19.02
C PRO A 481 4.82 -8.13 20.46
N LEU A 482 4.09 -8.79 21.33
CA LEU A 482 4.46 -8.83 22.72
C LEU A 482 5.16 -10.08 23.14
N TYR A 483 4.87 -11.17 22.51
CA TYR A 483 5.55 -12.44 22.79
C TYR A 483 5.54 -13.31 21.54
N SER A 484 6.73 -13.76 21.17
CA SER A 484 6.91 -15.07 20.59
C SER A 484 7.22 -16.03 21.73
N LEU A 485 6.62 -17.20 21.76
CA LEU A 485 7.00 -18.26 22.69
C LEU A 485 8.45 -18.74 22.45
N ILE A 486 9.03 -18.43 21.30
CA ILE A 486 10.37 -18.84 20.85
C ILE A 486 11.44 -17.78 21.19
N TYR A 487 11.07 -16.48 21.27
CA TYR A 487 12.02 -15.39 21.45
C TYR A 487 11.73 -14.62 22.73
N SER A 488 12.76 -14.27 23.47
CA SER A 488 12.69 -13.43 24.67
C SER A 488 13.28 -12.04 24.39
N ASP A 489 13.04 -11.08 25.28
CA ASP A 489 13.66 -9.76 25.19
C ASP A 489 15.18 -9.82 25.31
N ASP A 490 15.73 -10.94 25.82
CA ASP A 490 17.18 -11.19 25.85
C ASP A 490 17.76 -11.48 24.45
N ASP A 491 16.91 -11.83 23.48
CA ASP A 491 17.29 -12.06 22.08
C ASP A 491 17.38 -10.78 21.25
N ILE A 492 17.08 -9.62 21.83
CA ILE A 492 17.13 -8.34 21.12
C ILE A 492 18.59 -7.98 20.77
N VAL A 493 18.83 -7.79 19.48
CA VAL A 493 20.13 -7.40 18.96
C VAL A 493 20.29 -5.89 19.04
N CYS A 494 21.42 -5.42 19.58
CA CYS A 494 21.83 -4.03 19.54
C CYS A 494 22.96 -3.85 18.55
N SER A 495 22.85 -2.86 17.68
CA SER A 495 23.86 -2.54 16.66
C SER A 495 24.13 -1.05 16.58
N ASP A 496 25.36 -0.70 16.22
CA ASP A 496 25.86 0.61 15.80
C ASP A 496 26.69 0.33 14.54
N ASN A 497 25.98 0.15 13.40
CA ASN A 497 26.61 -0.31 12.16
C ASN A 497 27.30 0.83 11.40
N ASP A 498 26.87 2.06 11.59
CA ASP A 498 27.49 3.24 10.97
C ASP A 498 28.58 3.89 11.85
N GLY A 499 28.67 3.46 13.10
CA GLY A 499 29.75 3.87 14.00
C GLY A 499 29.58 5.27 14.58
N ASP A 500 28.38 5.82 14.60
CA ASP A 500 28.11 7.18 15.07
C ASP A 500 27.93 7.32 16.59
N GLY A 501 27.83 6.17 17.30
CA GLY A 501 27.67 6.09 18.75
C GLY A 501 26.26 6.04 19.25
N TYR A 502 25.28 6.07 18.39
CA TYR A 502 23.91 5.69 18.69
C TYR A 502 23.67 4.24 18.29
N TYR A 503 22.68 3.62 18.89
CA TYR A 503 22.43 2.20 18.72
C TYR A 503 20.99 1.96 18.36
N PHE A 504 20.75 1.06 17.44
CA PHE A 504 19.42 0.57 17.14
C PHE A 504 19.20 -0.78 17.84
N TRP A 505 18.06 -0.93 18.52
CA TRP A 505 17.67 -2.15 19.22
C TRP A 505 16.22 -2.55 18.96
N GLY A 506 15.67 -2.08 17.86
CA GLY A 506 14.32 -2.40 17.44
C GLY A 506 13.28 -1.35 17.79
N ILE A 507 12.08 -1.54 17.22
CA ILE A 507 10.95 -0.65 17.42
C ILE A 507 10.18 -1.01 18.70
N GLY A 508 9.76 0.02 19.44
CA GLY A 508 8.90 -0.12 20.62
C GLY A 508 9.58 -0.71 21.84
N ASN A 509 10.87 -0.95 21.78
CA ASN A 509 11.67 -1.51 22.86
C ASN A 509 12.24 -0.44 23.78
N THR A 510 12.55 -0.84 24.98
CA THR A 510 13.42 -0.07 25.87
C THR A 510 14.86 -0.44 25.61
N ARG A 511 15.77 0.48 25.92
CA ARG A 511 17.20 0.19 25.86
C ARG A 511 17.53 -1.07 26.66
N PRO A 512 18.18 -2.09 26.07
CA PRO A 512 18.58 -3.30 26.77
C PRO A 512 19.45 -3.02 28.00
N ALA A 513 19.15 -3.70 29.11
CA ALA A 513 19.83 -3.43 30.39
C ALA A 513 21.33 -3.75 30.39
N GLY A 514 21.77 -4.66 29.53
CA GLY A 514 23.17 -5.08 29.42
C GLY A 514 24.08 -4.12 28.67
N LEU A 515 23.53 -3.06 28.07
CA LEU A 515 24.35 -2.08 27.36
C LEU A 515 25.12 -1.18 28.33
N PRO A 516 26.38 -0.83 28.00
CA PRO A 516 27.19 0.09 28.81
C PRO A 516 26.46 1.43 29.07
N GLU A 517 26.70 2.04 30.20
CA GLU A 517 26.03 3.30 30.59
C GLU A 517 26.29 4.48 29.63
N TRP A 518 27.43 4.45 28.92
CA TRP A 518 27.75 5.48 27.94
C TRP A 518 26.98 5.37 26.64
N VAL A 519 26.32 4.23 26.34
CA VAL A 519 25.40 4.10 25.20
C VAL A 519 24.18 4.97 25.42
N PRO A 520 23.84 5.87 24.49
CA PRO A 520 22.68 6.74 24.62
C PRO A 520 21.38 5.98 24.92
N LYS A 521 20.49 6.58 25.70
CA LYS A 521 19.17 6.00 26.02
C LYS A 521 18.15 6.22 24.91
N VAL A 522 18.58 6.58 23.74
CA VAL A 522 17.78 6.81 22.54
C VAL A 522 18.29 5.91 21.45
N ALA A 523 17.36 5.31 20.74
CA ALA A 523 17.70 4.51 19.59
C ALA A 523 18.17 5.39 18.44
N ASP A 524 19.01 4.82 17.61
CA ASP A 524 19.42 5.41 16.35
C ASP A 524 18.22 5.54 15.38
N GLY A 525 18.24 6.60 14.61
CA GLY A 525 17.23 6.87 13.58
C GLY A 525 17.44 6.06 12.30
N ASP A 526 18.70 5.79 11.94
CA ASP A 526 19.09 4.93 10.83
C ASP A 526 20.50 4.39 11.02
N ASP A 527 20.64 3.23 11.62
CA ASP A 527 21.88 2.51 11.94
C ASP A 527 22.74 2.14 10.70
N SER A 528 22.46 2.73 9.56
CA SER A 528 23.24 2.61 8.32
C SER A 528 23.70 3.95 7.75
N ASN A 529 23.37 5.06 8.41
CA ASN A 529 23.63 6.39 7.89
C ASN A 529 23.94 7.39 9.01
N THR A 530 25.20 7.72 9.18
CA THR A 530 25.70 8.68 10.19
C THR A 530 25.07 10.07 10.13
N ASN A 531 24.32 10.41 9.08
CA ASN A 531 23.60 11.68 8.97
C ASN A 531 22.24 11.68 9.68
N TYR A 532 21.75 10.52 10.13
CA TYR A 532 20.52 10.40 10.86
C TYR A 532 20.79 10.02 12.31
N GLY A 533 20.39 10.92 13.22
CA GLY A 533 20.62 10.76 14.63
C GLY A 533 19.51 10.07 15.38
N PRO A 534 19.53 10.24 16.70
CA PRO A 534 18.69 9.50 17.61
C PRO A 534 17.20 9.74 17.39
N THR A 535 16.42 8.69 17.58
CA THR A 535 14.97 8.80 17.69
C THR A 535 14.58 9.07 19.13
N ASN A 536 13.52 9.85 19.31
CA ASN A 536 12.88 10.00 20.61
C ASN A 536 11.56 9.22 20.59
N TYR A 537 11.45 8.14 21.37
CA TYR A 537 10.21 7.39 21.51
C TYR A 537 9.10 8.29 22.06
N GLY A 538 8.03 8.45 21.30
CA GLY A 538 6.92 9.35 21.59
C GLY A 538 7.02 10.72 20.93
N TYR A 539 8.14 11.03 20.30
CA TYR A 539 8.32 12.13 19.37
C TYR A 539 8.96 11.60 18.12
N ILE A 540 8.30 11.80 17.01
CA ILE A 540 8.92 11.50 15.75
C ILE A 540 9.54 12.75 15.22
N ASN A 541 10.84 12.81 15.42
CA ASN A 541 11.66 13.87 14.88
C ASN A 541 12.33 13.47 13.57
N TYR A 542 11.77 12.50 12.85
CA TYR A 542 12.38 12.03 11.62
C TYR A 542 12.48 13.09 10.54
N GLY A 543 11.60 14.07 10.59
CA GLY A 543 11.75 15.19 9.70
C GLY A 543 12.65 16.27 10.25
N SER A 544 12.80 16.37 11.56
CA SER A 544 13.79 17.22 12.20
C SER A 544 15.12 16.53 12.41
N LEU A 545 15.19 15.23 12.20
CA LEU A 545 16.41 14.44 12.07
C LEU A 545 16.98 14.52 10.65
N GLN A 546 16.75 15.62 9.98
CA GLN A 546 17.48 15.95 8.78
C GLN A 546 18.96 15.93 9.08
N GLU A 547 19.72 15.60 8.04
CA GLU A 547 21.17 15.68 8.03
C GLU A 547 21.75 16.22 9.31
N ILE A 548 21.93 15.34 10.27
CA ILE A 548 22.66 15.67 11.45
C ILE A 548 24.09 15.72 10.99
N ASN A 549 24.80 16.74 11.43
CA ASN A 549 26.24 16.80 11.27
C ASN A 549 26.84 15.40 11.47
N PRO A 550 27.59 14.86 10.52
CA PRO A 550 28.23 13.54 10.63
C PRO A 550 29.04 13.37 11.92
N ASP A 551 29.42 14.47 12.55
CA ASP A 551 30.10 14.49 13.85
C ASP A 551 29.13 14.52 15.03
N LYS A 552 28.07 13.71 15.01
CA LYS A 552 27.03 13.64 16.06
C LYS A 552 27.57 13.40 17.46
N LYS A 553 28.70 12.73 17.56
CA LYS A 553 29.43 12.54 18.82
C LYS A 553 30.07 13.82 19.29
N ASP A 554 30.32 14.75 18.37
CA ASP A 554 31.01 15.97 18.67
C ASP A 554 30.11 16.98 19.33
N THR A 555 30.69 17.67 20.29
CA THR A 555 30.06 18.83 20.92
C THR A 555 30.04 19.98 19.92
N ILE A 556 28.92 20.70 19.83
CA ILE A 556 28.86 21.96 19.09
C ILE A 556 29.68 22.99 19.86
N PHE A 557 30.72 23.47 19.25
CA PHE A 557 31.54 24.54 19.80
C PHE A 557 31.11 25.89 19.19
N ILE A 558 30.68 26.79 20.05
CA ILE A 558 30.32 28.17 19.67
C ILE A 558 31.56 29.03 20.00
N THR A 559 32.29 29.42 18.97
CA THR A 559 33.55 30.20 19.09
C THR A 559 33.41 31.65 18.62
N GLU A 560 32.30 31.95 17.95
CA GLU A 560 31.92 33.27 17.42
C GLU A 560 30.44 33.55 17.69
N GLU A 561 29.94 34.72 17.27
CA GLU A 561 28.54 35.04 17.41
C GLU A 561 27.70 34.20 16.46
N THR A 562 26.74 33.47 17.01
CA THR A 562 25.89 32.48 16.31
C THR A 562 24.44 32.71 16.70
N ASP A 563 23.56 32.83 15.70
CA ASP A 563 22.13 33.08 15.88
C ASP A 563 21.28 31.85 15.58
N TRP A 564 20.44 31.44 16.52
CA TRP A 564 19.44 30.40 16.36
C TRP A 564 18.04 31.03 16.33
N GLU A 565 17.61 31.33 15.12
CA GLU A 565 16.33 32.03 14.86
C GLU A 565 15.17 31.11 14.48
N LYS A 566 15.45 29.84 14.21
CA LYS A 566 14.44 28.85 13.82
C LYS A 566 14.23 27.84 14.93
N GLU A 567 12.99 27.35 15.06
CA GLU A 567 12.69 26.24 15.96
C GLU A 567 13.51 25.02 15.57
N ASN A 568 14.17 24.41 16.57
CA ASN A 568 15.05 23.29 16.35
C ASN A 568 15.06 22.32 17.54
N TYR A 569 15.54 21.11 17.30
CA TYR A 569 15.74 20.08 18.29
C TYR A 569 17.21 19.70 18.36
N ILE A 570 17.82 19.81 19.55
CA ILE A 570 19.28 19.65 19.75
C ILE A 570 19.54 18.45 20.66
N TRP A 571 20.38 17.53 20.20
CA TRP A 571 20.83 16.35 20.96
C TRP A 571 22.33 16.36 21.26
N GLN A 572 23.10 17.23 20.60
CA GLN A 572 24.53 17.43 20.83
C GLN A 572 24.76 18.30 22.09
N HIS A 573 25.83 18.02 22.80
CA HIS A 573 26.28 18.96 23.82
C HIS A 573 26.75 20.26 23.17
N ILE A 574 26.59 21.35 23.88
CA ILE A 574 27.00 22.67 23.40
C ILE A 574 28.04 23.23 24.35
N VAL A 575 29.15 23.71 23.81
CA VAL A 575 30.17 24.41 24.55
C VAL A 575 30.36 25.79 23.94
N ILE A 576 30.00 26.83 24.69
CA ILE A 576 30.20 28.20 24.27
C ILE A 576 31.57 28.64 24.82
N LYS A 577 32.50 28.76 23.91
CA LYS A 577 33.91 29.06 24.19
C LYS A 577 34.14 30.55 24.52
N ASN A 578 35.34 30.86 24.97
CA ASN A 578 35.74 32.26 25.17
C ASN A 578 35.60 33.06 23.88
N GLY A 579 34.83 34.15 23.95
CA GLY A 579 34.48 35.01 22.80
C GLY A 579 33.29 34.53 22.00
N GLY A 580 32.81 33.29 22.19
CA GLY A 580 31.60 32.76 21.55
C GLY A 580 30.33 33.35 22.16
N ILE A 581 29.36 33.66 21.33
CA ILE A 581 28.04 34.15 21.72
C ILE A 581 26.98 33.32 21.02
N LEU A 582 26.10 32.68 21.78
CA LEU A 582 24.94 31.96 21.22
C LEU A 582 23.67 32.78 21.52
N ASN A 583 23.05 33.31 20.49
CA ASN A 583 21.78 34.01 20.53
C ASN A 583 20.64 33.08 20.13
N ILE A 584 19.66 32.92 21.03
CA ILE A 584 18.49 32.08 20.76
C ILE A 584 17.25 32.96 20.85
N THR A 585 16.57 33.12 19.69
CA THR A 585 15.36 33.94 19.56
C THR A 585 14.12 33.07 19.25
N SER A 586 14.29 31.80 19.05
CA SER A 586 13.25 30.80 18.75
C SER A 586 13.14 29.73 19.83
N ASN A 587 12.20 28.80 19.63
CA ASN A 587 11.98 27.67 20.53
C ASN A 587 12.98 26.56 20.23
N ILE A 588 13.80 26.21 21.19
CA ILE A 588 14.76 25.11 21.08
C ILE A 588 14.40 24.04 22.11
N LYS A 589 14.18 22.83 21.63
CA LYS A 589 14.01 21.65 22.47
C LYS A 589 15.31 20.87 22.51
N PHE A 590 15.75 20.53 23.70
CA PHE A 590 16.93 19.70 23.89
C PHE A 590 16.54 18.29 24.27
N TYR A 591 17.32 17.34 23.76
CA TYR A 591 17.21 15.99 24.25
C TYR A 591 17.58 15.91 25.74
N LYS A 592 16.89 15.05 26.50
CA LYS A 592 17.15 14.93 27.94
C LYS A 592 18.60 14.54 28.21
N GLY A 593 19.31 15.40 28.91
CA GLY A 593 20.72 15.17 29.27
C GLY A 593 21.72 15.94 28.42
N VAL A 594 21.27 16.65 27.40
CA VAL A 594 22.13 17.59 26.67
C VAL A 594 22.61 18.68 27.64
N ASN A 595 23.91 18.89 27.65
CA ASN A 595 24.57 19.91 28.46
C ASN A 595 24.92 21.12 27.59
N ILE A 596 24.59 22.29 28.07
CA ILE A 596 25.08 23.56 27.56
C ILE A 596 26.10 24.06 28.57
N LEU A 597 27.36 24.08 28.20
CA LEU A 597 28.44 24.62 28.99
C LEU A 597 28.81 25.99 28.45
N VAL A 598 28.68 26.99 29.29
CA VAL A 598 29.14 28.36 28.99
C VAL A 598 30.50 28.54 29.71
N GLU A 599 31.57 28.46 28.96
CA GLU A 599 32.91 28.61 29.50
C GLU A 599 33.24 30.06 29.86
N ASN A 600 34.40 30.24 30.46
CA ASN A 600 34.92 31.55 30.76
C ASN A 600 34.99 32.45 29.53
N GLY A 601 34.31 33.60 29.56
CA GLY A 601 34.21 34.53 28.43
C GLY A 601 33.22 34.14 27.34
N GLY A 602 32.52 33.00 27.46
CA GLY A 602 31.39 32.62 26.60
C GLY A 602 30.07 33.28 27.03
N LYS A 603 29.12 33.42 26.12
CA LYS A 603 27.84 34.07 26.42
C LYS A 603 26.65 33.33 25.78
N LEU A 604 25.63 33.03 26.58
CA LEU A 604 24.36 32.48 26.14
C LEU A 604 23.25 33.54 26.30
N ASN A 605 22.61 33.93 25.23
CA ASN A 605 21.46 34.84 25.21
C ASN A 605 20.20 34.08 24.81
N VAL A 606 19.14 34.16 25.61
CA VAL A 606 17.81 33.60 25.32
C VAL A 606 16.81 34.76 25.28
N ALA A 607 16.37 35.14 24.07
CA ALA A 607 15.57 36.34 23.86
C ALA A 607 14.32 36.07 23.01
N GLY A 608 13.16 35.89 23.61
CA GLY A 608 11.90 35.71 22.90
C GLY A 608 11.45 34.27 22.68
N GLY A 609 12.36 33.30 22.72
CA GLY A 609 12.09 31.87 22.61
C GLY A 609 12.15 31.13 23.95
N TYR A 610 12.12 29.80 23.89
CA TYR A 610 12.36 28.98 25.06
C TYR A 610 13.39 27.86 24.79
N LEU A 611 14.13 27.51 25.86
CA LEU A 611 14.90 26.29 25.93
C LEU A 611 14.15 25.29 26.77
N GLU A 612 13.88 24.11 26.22
CA GLU A 612 13.18 23.04 26.92
C GLU A 612 14.09 21.81 27.06
N TYR A 613 14.17 21.28 28.28
CA TYR A 613 15.04 20.17 28.70
C TYR A 613 16.56 20.37 28.65
N PRO A 614 17.16 21.56 28.60
CA PRO A 614 18.60 21.69 28.67
C PRO A 614 19.11 21.40 30.08
N ASN A 615 20.33 20.87 30.19
CA ASN A 615 21.15 21.08 31.37
C ASN A 615 22.06 22.28 31.09
N ILE A 616 22.20 23.20 32.01
CA ILE A 616 23.01 24.43 31.82
C ILE A 616 24.04 24.54 32.94
N GLU A 617 25.27 24.72 32.54
CA GLU A 617 26.36 25.07 33.43
C GLU A 617 27.04 26.34 32.90
N VAL A 618 27.16 27.35 33.76
CA VAL A 618 27.86 28.60 33.45
C VAL A 618 29.06 28.70 34.36
N GLN A 619 30.26 28.62 33.75
CA GLN A 619 31.53 28.73 34.48
C GLN A 619 31.86 30.15 34.90
N SER A 620 32.89 30.30 35.75
CA SER A 620 33.35 31.61 36.19
C SER A 620 33.64 32.53 35.00
N ASN A 621 33.19 33.79 35.06
CA ASN A 621 33.22 34.76 33.97
C ASN A 621 32.44 34.42 32.70
N GLY A 622 31.71 33.31 32.66
CA GLY A 622 30.66 33.05 31.64
C GLY A 622 29.43 33.90 31.86
N GLU A 623 28.67 34.18 30.84
CA GLU A 623 27.49 35.02 30.89
C GLU A 623 26.23 34.29 30.42
N LEU A 624 25.12 34.40 31.17
CA LEU A 624 23.76 33.95 30.77
C LEU A 624 22.81 35.14 30.83
N HIS A 625 22.23 35.49 29.70
CA HIS A 625 21.20 36.53 29.62
C HIS A 625 19.86 35.95 29.15
N ILE A 626 18.78 36.25 29.87
CA ILE A 626 17.42 35.86 29.50
C ILE A 626 16.57 37.15 29.42
N SER A 627 16.03 37.43 28.24
CA SER A 627 15.32 38.67 27.96
C SER A 627 14.10 38.48 27.06
N ASN A 628 13.31 39.52 26.85
CA ASN A 628 12.22 39.54 25.88
C ASN A 628 11.24 38.35 25.97
N LYS A 629 10.86 37.93 27.19
CA LYS A 629 10.04 36.75 27.48
C LYS A 629 10.73 35.41 27.19
N GLY A 630 12.05 35.39 26.98
CA GLY A 630 12.84 34.15 26.86
C GLY A 630 12.63 33.26 28.09
N LYS A 631 12.61 31.94 27.88
CA LYS A 631 12.35 30.97 28.95
C LYS A 631 13.34 29.82 28.91
N ILE A 632 13.74 29.36 30.10
CA ILE A 632 14.42 28.07 30.29
C ILE A 632 13.47 27.24 31.16
N ARG A 633 13.09 26.03 30.66
CA ARG A 633 12.10 25.22 31.34
C ARG A 633 12.42 23.71 31.29
N LYS A 634 11.89 22.97 32.27
CA LYS A 634 12.01 21.51 32.34
C LYS A 634 13.48 21.01 32.36
N TYR A 635 14.40 21.80 32.91
CA TYR A 635 15.79 21.39 33.04
C TYR A 635 15.96 20.43 34.23
N LYS A 636 16.96 19.54 34.14
CA LYS A 636 17.33 18.62 35.22
C LYS A 636 18.50 19.19 36.05
N HIS A 637 19.42 19.88 35.40
CA HIS A 637 20.57 20.50 36.02
C HIS A 637 20.72 21.96 35.56
N PHE A 638 20.92 22.87 36.52
CA PHE A 638 21.17 24.28 36.24
C PHE A 638 22.16 24.79 37.29
N SER A 639 23.35 25.19 36.86
CA SER A 639 24.40 25.67 37.76
C SER A 639 25.08 26.93 37.25
N ILE A 640 25.34 27.85 38.16
CA ILE A 640 26.02 29.11 37.89
C ILE A 640 27.22 29.17 38.84
N ALA A 641 28.44 29.19 38.32
CA ALA A 641 29.65 29.25 39.12
C ALA A 641 29.88 30.64 39.76
N ASN A 642 30.66 30.66 40.84
CA ASN A 642 31.08 31.95 41.44
C ASN A 642 31.84 32.77 40.40
N GLY A 643 31.48 34.05 40.26
CA GLY A 643 32.07 34.95 39.26
C GLY A 643 31.45 34.93 37.89
N ALA A 644 30.49 34.01 37.62
CA ALA A 644 29.68 34.05 36.42
C ALA A 644 28.64 35.20 36.50
N LYS A 645 28.21 35.70 35.35
CA LYS A 645 27.19 36.75 35.25
C LYS A 645 25.89 36.17 34.73
N MET A 646 24.83 36.34 35.52
CA MET A 646 23.46 36.05 35.09
C MET A 646 22.60 37.29 35.10
N ARG A 647 21.90 37.55 34.01
CA ARG A 647 20.95 38.68 33.90
C ARG A 647 19.61 38.20 33.35
N ILE A 648 18.54 38.48 34.09
CA ILE A 648 17.18 38.15 33.66
C ILE A 648 16.38 39.45 33.57
N VAL A 649 15.85 39.79 32.39
CA VAL A 649 15.03 40.95 32.11
C VAL A 649 13.79 40.54 31.33
N ASN A 650 12.65 40.46 31.98
CA ASN A 650 11.43 39.92 31.40
C ASN A 650 11.56 38.49 30.86
N GLY A 651 12.39 37.67 31.51
CA GLY A 651 12.56 36.25 31.22
C GLY A 651 12.16 35.37 32.39
N VAL A 652 12.11 34.04 32.19
CA VAL A 652 11.70 33.08 33.21
C VAL A 652 12.60 31.82 33.16
N ILE A 653 12.95 31.32 34.34
CA ILE A 653 13.55 29.98 34.51
C ILE A 653 12.57 29.16 35.36
N ASN A 654 12.07 28.06 34.79
CA ASN A 654 11.14 27.15 35.46
C ASN A 654 11.68 25.72 35.39
N GLN A 655 11.70 25.03 36.51
CA GLN A 655 12.09 23.63 36.60
C GLN A 655 11.00 22.71 36.05
#